data_9b9d8f299109695b9956cc5d89548f39
#
_entry.id   9b9d8f299109695b9956cc5d89548f39
#
_cell.length_a   1.000
_cell.length_b   1.000
_cell.length_c   1.000
_cell.angle_alpha   90.00
_cell.angle_beta   90.00
_cell.angle_gamma   90.00
#
_symmetry.space_group_name_H-M   'P 1'
#
loop_
_entity.id
_entity.type
_entity.pdbx_description
1 polymer ?
#
loop_
_entity_poly.entity_id
_entity_poly.type
_entity_poly.pdbx_seq_one_letter_code
_entity_poly.pdbx_strand_id
1 'polypeptide(L)'
;FTKEYSKEELTEWFETLINSFKRWSDFVFCEREKRTASIRELSFPFEYRKGQKKLVTGVYHCIGEARNLFIQASTGVGKTISTIYPAVCAMGQSKADKIFYLTSKTITRTVAEETFSILRRQGLSMRTVTLTAKDKICILEERNCNPVKCERAAGHFDRINDAVYDMITHEMVIDREKVMEYAKKHCVCPFEMSLDISYWCDGIICDYNYVFDPNVALKRYFGEGNRGEYIFLVDEAHNLVDRARQMYSAILVKEDFLTIKKYVKDTDRALYNSLEKCNAGLLEYKRKCDTIDVIDYLGTFPAALERCYVRLQHFLEHHKNHPQQEEILQFFFTLRHFLNMYDCMDEKYLIYTKHDENNHFYMKLFCVDPSTNLSERLAQGRSAVFFSATLLPVNYFKEMLTADTQDYAVYAQSSFDSKKRRIVIGKDVSSRYTRRNAGEYRKVCRYIAETVQVHPGRYLVFFPSYGYLQQVKENYEQMYKPDEIIMGAEGGTPKLTAEQNLIVQLPSMKEQEKENFLSLFENVQGSGSLLGFCVMGGIFSEGIDLKRESLIGTIIVGTGIPMISKERNLLRDYFDGCGKDGYAYAYVYPGMNKVLQSAGRVIRTEEDCGVIILLDDRFLTPGYEKLYPREWNEVYPATKHNFKNILADFWKNLVQ
;
A
#
# COMPACT_ATOMS: atom_id res chain seq x y z
N PHE A 1 -30.05 27.13 -17.11
CA PHE A 1 -30.68 28.22 -16.36
C PHE A 1 -30.37 29.53 -17.08
N THR A 2 -31.42 30.28 -17.47
CA THR A 2 -31.25 31.62 -17.98
C THR A 2 -31.73 32.57 -16.88
N LYS A 3 -30.96 33.59 -16.56
CA LYS A 3 -31.33 34.65 -15.61
C LYS A 3 -31.19 35.96 -16.35
N GLU A 4 -32.23 36.78 -16.31
CA GLU A 4 -32.22 38.12 -16.87
C GLU A 4 -31.76 39.11 -15.82
N TYR A 5 -30.93 40.05 -16.21
CA TYR A 5 -30.40 41.12 -15.37
C TYR A 5 -30.65 42.46 -16.03
N SER A 6 -30.94 43.47 -15.24
CA SER A 6 -30.81 44.86 -15.69
C SER A 6 -29.32 45.19 -15.93
N LYS A 7 -29.04 46.28 -16.62
CA LYS A 7 -27.65 46.70 -16.87
C LYS A 7 -26.91 46.97 -15.54
N GLU A 8 -27.58 47.58 -14.61
CA GLU A 8 -27.08 47.92 -13.28
C GLU A 8 -26.76 46.65 -12.47
N GLU A 9 -27.71 45.72 -12.42
CA GLU A 9 -27.53 44.42 -11.72
C GLU A 9 -26.38 43.59 -12.33
N LEU A 10 -26.25 43.59 -13.67
CA LEU A 10 -25.18 42.89 -14.37
C LEU A 10 -23.81 43.51 -14.05
N THR A 11 -23.75 44.85 -13.97
CA THR A 11 -22.52 45.57 -13.62
C THR A 11 -22.10 45.26 -12.21
N GLU A 12 -22.99 45.33 -11.23
CA GLU A 12 -22.71 45.00 -9.83
C GLU A 12 -22.28 43.54 -9.66
N TRP A 13 -22.97 42.61 -10.31
CA TRP A 13 -22.58 41.19 -10.32
C TRP A 13 -21.19 40.99 -10.91
N PHE A 14 -20.90 41.65 -12.05
CA PHE A 14 -19.58 41.54 -12.69
C PHE A 14 -18.47 42.15 -11.84
N GLU A 15 -18.67 43.31 -11.23
CA GLU A 15 -17.71 43.91 -10.31
C GLU A 15 -17.43 43.02 -9.10
N THR A 16 -18.45 42.39 -8.54
CA THR A 16 -18.33 41.43 -7.44
C THR A 16 -17.49 40.21 -7.85
N LEU A 17 -17.77 39.67 -9.05
CA LEU A 17 -17.05 38.56 -9.61
C LEU A 17 -15.57 38.92 -9.84
N ILE A 18 -15.26 40.06 -10.46
CA ILE A 18 -13.91 40.52 -10.74
C ILE A 18 -13.13 40.79 -9.44
N ASN A 19 -13.76 41.38 -8.44
CA ASN A 19 -13.13 41.62 -7.15
C ASN A 19 -12.77 40.29 -6.43
N SER A 20 -13.68 39.32 -6.48
CA SER A 20 -13.44 37.99 -5.97
C SER A 20 -12.31 37.30 -6.73
N PHE A 21 -12.32 37.32 -8.06
CA PHE A 21 -11.26 36.76 -8.89
C PHE A 21 -9.87 37.40 -8.59
N LYS A 22 -9.84 38.75 -8.49
CA LYS A 22 -8.64 39.49 -8.16
C LYS A 22 -8.07 39.04 -6.80
N ARG A 23 -8.91 38.94 -5.78
CA ARG A 23 -8.51 38.49 -4.43
C ARG A 23 -7.82 37.10 -4.47
N TRP A 24 -8.40 36.15 -5.22
CA TRP A 24 -7.82 34.82 -5.39
C TRP A 24 -6.52 34.87 -6.20
N SER A 25 -6.50 35.61 -7.28
CA SER A 25 -5.33 35.75 -8.16
C SER A 25 -4.14 36.36 -7.43
N ASP A 26 -4.34 37.47 -6.70
CA ASP A 26 -3.32 38.14 -5.91
C ASP A 26 -2.77 37.21 -4.83
N PHE A 27 -3.65 36.46 -4.15
CA PHE A 27 -3.24 35.48 -3.15
C PHE A 27 -2.35 34.39 -3.77
N VAL A 28 -2.76 33.78 -4.88
CA VAL A 28 -2.01 32.71 -5.55
C VAL A 28 -0.65 33.21 -6.02
N PHE A 29 -0.61 34.40 -6.59
CA PHE A 29 0.64 35.01 -7.06
C PHE A 29 1.61 35.25 -5.89
N CYS A 30 1.16 35.90 -4.83
CA CYS A 30 1.97 36.17 -3.64
C CYS A 30 2.49 34.89 -2.97
N GLU A 31 1.64 33.86 -2.86
CA GLU A 31 2.04 32.58 -2.26
C GLU A 31 3.09 31.84 -3.13
N ARG A 32 2.93 31.89 -4.46
CA ARG A 32 3.92 31.33 -5.38
C ARG A 32 5.27 31.99 -5.27
N GLU A 33 5.33 33.32 -5.18
CA GLU A 33 6.56 34.10 -5.00
C GLU A 33 7.21 33.77 -3.64
N LYS A 34 6.44 33.78 -2.56
CA LYS A 34 6.92 33.38 -1.21
C LYS A 34 7.49 31.97 -1.21
N ARG A 35 6.76 31.00 -1.80
CA ARG A 35 7.20 29.61 -1.93
C ARG A 35 8.53 29.54 -2.66
N THR A 36 8.63 30.15 -3.83
CA THR A 36 9.84 30.11 -4.67
C THR A 36 11.03 30.75 -3.97
N ALA A 37 10.84 31.87 -3.30
CA ALA A 37 11.88 32.52 -2.52
C ALA A 37 12.36 31.62 -1.35
N SER A 38 11.42 31.04 -0.59
CA SER A 38 11.74 30.17 0.54
C SER A 38 12.50 28.90 0.12
N ILE A 39 12.18 28.33 -1.05
CA ILE A 39 12.88 27.13 -1.56
C ILE A 39 14.33 27.46 -1.94
N ARG A 40 14.60 28.66 -2.48
CA ARG A 40 15.98 29.06 -2.86
C ARG A 40 16.93 29.15 -1.68
N GLU A 41 16.42 29.47 -0.51
CA GLU A 41 17.20 29.58 0.73
C GLU A 41 17.29 28.25 1.49
N LEU A 42 16.54 27.23 1.05
CA LEU A 42 16.43 25.95 1.76
C LEU A 42 17.70 25.12 1.61
N SER A 43 18.23 24.66 2.73
CA SER A 43 19.34 23.70 2.78
C SER A 43 18.85 22.30 3.22
N PHE A 44 19.68 21.28 2.99
CA PHE A 44 19.37 19.96 3.52
C PHE A 44 19.43 19.99 5.06
N PRO A 45 18.39 19.49 5.78
CA PRO A 45 18.22 19.76 7.20
C PRO A 45 19.15 18.98 8.14
N PHE A 46 19.94 18.05 7.61
CA PHE A 46 20.80 17.18 8.40
C PHE A 46 22.20 17.07 7.80
N GLU A 47 23.15 16.57 8.55
CA GLU A 47 24.39 16.06 7.97
C GLU A 47 24.09 14.87 7.05
N TYR A 48 24.70 14.85 5.86
CA TYR A 48 24.48 13.77 4.93
C TYR A 48 25.07 12.45 5.44
N ARG A 49 24.24 11.44 5.53
CA ARG A 49 24.70 10.06 5.75
C ARG A 49 25.43 9.54 4.51
N LYS A 50 26.23 8.49 4.68
CA LYS A 50 26.95 7.84 3.59
C LYS A 50 25.99 7.45 2.46
N GLY A 51 26.28 7.89 1.23
CA GLY A 51 25.46 7.64 0.05
C GLY A 51 24.22 8.53 -0.11
N GLN A 52 23.78 9.24 0.93
CA GLN A 52 22.55 10.04 0.91
C GLN A 52 22.64 11.24 -0.04
N LYS A 53 23.81 11.91 -0.12
CA LYS A 53 24.01 13.01 -1.07
C LYS A 53 23.85 12.55 -2.52
N LYS A 54 24.38 11.37 -2.87
CA LYS A 54 24.22 10.78 -4.21
C LYS A 54 22.74 10.50 -4.51
N LEU A 55 21.99 10.05 -3.52
CA LEU A 55 20.56 9.80 -3.65
C LEU A 55 19.78 11.09 -3.92
N VAL A 56 19.98 12.13 -3.10
CA VAL A 56 19.36 13.45 -3.26
C VAL A 56 19.66 14.04 -4.63
N THR A 57 20.93 13.97 -5.06
CA THR A 57 21.37 14.45 -6.39
C THR A 57 20.68 13.66 -7.52
N GLY A 58 20.61 12.32 -7.40
CA GLY A 58 19.95 11.46 -8.38
C GLY A 58 18.47 11.78 -8.56
N VAL A 59 17.73 11.95 -7.44
CA VAL A 59 16.31 12.35 -7.48
C VAL A 59 16.14 13.70 -8.17
N TYR A 60 16.95 14.70 -7.80
CA TYR A 60 16.89 16.02 -8.41
C TYR A 60 17.11 16.01 -9.92
N HIS A 61 18.13 15.27 -10.39
CA HIS A 61 18.43 15.15 -11.83
C HIS A 61 17.31 14.43 -12.58
N CYS A 62 16.81 13.31 -12.07
CA CYS A 62 15.72 12.58 -12.72
C CYS A 62 14.46 13.43 -12.89
N ILE A 63 14.09 14.22 -11.85
CA ILE A 63 12.97 15.16 -11.95
C ILE A 63 13.26 16.23 -13.02
N GLY A 64 14.50 16.74 -13.03
CA GLY A 64 14.94 17.74 -14.03
C GLY A 64 14.83 17.24 -15.48
N GLU A 65 15.18 15.99 -15.70
CA GLU A 65 15.17 15.32 -17.00
C GLU A 65 13.81 14.70 -17.38
N ALA A 66 12.79 14.84 -16.52
CA ALA A 66 11.47 14.21 -16.69
C ALA A 66 11.57 12.67 -16.89
N ARG A 67 12.42 12.01 -16.08
CA ARG A 67 12.64 10.56 -16.10
C ARG A 67 12.16 9.93 -14.81
N ASN A 68 11.92 8.61 -14.84
CA ASN A 68 11.58 7.84 -13.65
C ASN A 68 12.84 7.31 -12.94
N LEU A 69 12.74 7.14 -11.63
CA LEU A 69 13.84 6.66 -10.80
C LEU A 69 13.38 5.58 -9.83
N PHE A 70 14.10 4.47 -9.81
CA PHE A 70 13.92 3.39 -8.84
C PHE A 70 15.01 3.46 -7.77
N ILE A 71 14.63 3.51 -6.50
CA ILE A 71 15.53 3.62 -5.39
C ILE A 71 15.38 2.40 -4.49
N GLN A 72 16.41 1.59 -4.46
CA GLN A 72 16.55 0.58 -3.43
C GLN A 72 17.40 1.15 -2.29
N ALA A 73 16.80 1.31 -1.13
CA ALA A 73 17.46 1.87 0.04
C ALA A 73 16.98 1.18 1.31
N SER A 74 17.89 0.66 2.12
CA SER A 74 17.57 0.04 3.41
C SER A 74 16.82 1.00 4.33
N THR A 75 16.16 0.47 5.36
CA THR A 75 15.55 1.29 6.43
C THR A 75 16.60 2.16 7.10
N GLY A 76 16.23 3.32 7.62
CA GLY A 76 17.16 4.20 8.34
C GLY A 76 18.08 5.11 7.50
N VAL A 77 18.16 4.93 6.18
CA VAL A 77 18.97 5.80 5.28
C VAL A 77 18.36 7.19 5.11
N GLY A 78 17.13 7.41 5.59
CA GLY A 78 16.43 8.69 5.41
C GLY A 78 15.81 8.83 4.01
N LYS A 79 15.15 7.78 3.50
CA LYS A 79 14.50 7.78 2.18
C LYS A 79 13.57 8.97 1.97
N THR A 80 12.67 9.22 2.92
CA THR A 80 11.62 10.24 2.81
C THR A 80 12.20 11.63 2.62
N ILE A 81 13.14 12.06 3.45
CA ILE A 81 13.78 13.38 3.29
C ILE A 81 14.63 13.47 2.02
N SER A 82 15.27 12.34 1.62
CA SER A 82 16.11 12.28 0.43
C SER A 82 15.31 12.26 -0.87
N THR A 83 13.99 12.10 -0.82
CA THR A 83 13.08 12.21 -1.96
C THR A 83 12.26 13.48 -1.93
N ILE A 84 11.74 13.91 -0.77
CA ILE A 84 10.95 15.15 -0.64
C ILE A 84 11.82 16.39 -0.84
N TYR A 85 12.99 16.50 -0.19
CA TYR A 85 13.84 17.69 -0.30
C TYR A 85 14.24 18.01 -1.76
N PRO A 86 14.80 17.08 -2.56
CA PRO A 86 15.14 17.39 -3.95
C PRO A 86 13.91 17.64 -4.84
N ALA A 87 12.74 17.05 -4.54
CA ALA A 87 11.51 17.36 -5.23
C ALA A 87 11.05 18.81 -4.95
N VAL A 88 11.13 19.25 -3.71
CA VAL A 88 10.88 20.65 -3.34
C VAL A 88 11.87 21.59 -4.06
N CYS A 89 13.17 21.27 -4.06
CA CYS A 89 14.17 22.05 -4.79
C CYS A 89 13.87 22.16 -6.29
N ALA A 90 13.38 21.09 -6.92
CA ALA A 90 12.99 21.11 -8.33
C ALA A 90 11.79 22.05 -8.58
N MET A 91 10.82 22.12 -7.67
CA MET A 91 9.73 23.10 -7.74
C MET A 91 10.23 24.54 -7.68
N GLY A 92 11.21 24.84 -6.84
CA GLY A 92 11.82 26.16 -6.73
C GLY A 92 12.49 26.65 -8.03
N GLN A 93 12.78 25.73 -8.94
CA GLN A 93 13.31 26.02 -10.28
C GLN A 93 12.26 25.89 -11.39
N SER A 94 10.98 25.90 -11.03
CA SER A 94 9.84 25.78 -11.96
C SER A 94 9.88 24.50 -12.82
N LYS A 95 10.51 23.44 -12.30
CA LYS A 95 10.54 22.12 -12.96
C LYS A 95 9.34 21.26 -12.59
N ALA A 96 8.56 21.66 -11.59
CA ALA A 96 7.34 20.97 -11.21
C ALA A 96 6.38 21.91 -10.50
N ASP A 97 5.08 21.59 -10.57
CA ASP A 97 4.01 22.37 -9.95
C ASP A 97 3.52 21.76 -8.65
N LYS A 98 3.48 20.44 -8.53
CA LYS A 98 2.97 19.73 -7.37
C LYS A 98 3.76 18.45 -7.07
N ILE A 99 3.77 18.08 -5.81
CA ILE A 99 4.29 16.78 -5.33
C ILE A 99 3.13 15.95 -4.83
N PHE A 100 2.97 14.75 -5.39
CA PHE A 100 2.11 13.70 -4.87
C PHE A 100 2.97 12.69 -4.11
N TYR A 101 2.89 12.69 -2.78
CA TYR A 101 3.52 11.66 -1.96
C TYR A 101 2.53 10.54 -1.72
N LEU A 102 2.84 9.37 -2.29
CA LEU A 102 1.94 8.24 -2.38
C LEU A 102 2.35 7.13 -1.44
N THR A 103 1.44 6.71 -0.57
CA THR A 103 1.69 5.64 0.39
C THR A 103 0.41 4.92 0.78
N SER A 104 0.49 3.61 0.97
CA SER A 104 -0.65 2.79 1.43
C SER A 104 -0.78 2.71 2.95
N LYS A 105 0.15 3.29 3.73
CA LYS A 105 0.24 3.11 5.18
C LYS A 105 0.15 4.42 5.95
N THR A 106 -0.53 4.40 7.09
CA THR A 106 -0.68 5.56 7.98
C THR A 106 0.68 6.01 8.53
N ILE A 107 1.55 5.09 8.97
CA ILE A 107 2.87 5.41 9.55
C ILE A 107 3.76 6.14 8.55
N THR A 108 3.84 5.67 7.31
CA THR A 108 4.65 6.34 6.27
C THR A 108 4.08 7.70 5.88
N ARG A 109 2.77 7.90 6.02
CA ARG A 109 2.09 9.18 5.87
C ARG A 109 2.58 10.19 6.92
N THR A 110 2.60 9.79 8.19
CA THR A 110 3.09 10.64 9.30
C THR A 110 4.56 11.03 9.10
N VAL A 111 5.41 10.12 8.61
CA VAL A 111 6.82 10.42 8.31
C VAL A 111 6.95 11.46 7.19
N ALA A 112 6.09 11.45 6.18
CA ALA A 112 6.07 12.49 5.15
C ALA A 112 5.63 13.85 5.71
N GLU A 113 4.59 13.88 6.54
CA GLU A 113 4.10 15.08 7.22
C GLU A 113 5.19 15.71 8.10
N GLU A 114 5.87 14.88 8.90
CA GLU A 114 7.01 15.30 9.73
C GLU A 114 8.16 15.85 8.87
N THR A 115 8.44 15.21 7.74
CA THR A 115 9.50 15.66 6.82
C THR A 115 9.20 17.05 6.27
N PHE A 116 7.98 17.32 5.82
CA PHE A 116 7.58 18.67 5.40
C PHE A 116 7.64 19.66 6.58
N SER A 117 7.29 19.23 7.78
CA SER A 117 7.36 20.06 8.99
C SER A 117 8.81 20.42 9.37
N ILE A 118 9.76 19.51 9.19
CA ILE A 118 11.19 19.77 9.35
C ILE A 118 11.66 20.87 8.36
N LEU A 119 11.28 20.75 7.10
CA LEU A 119 11.64 21.75 6.08
C LEU A 119 11.00 23.11 6.36
N ARG A 120 9.75 23.15 6.85
CA ARG A 120 9.09 24.42 7.27
C ARG A 120 9.80 25.08 8.43
N ARG A 121 10.32 24.33 9.39
CA ARG A 121 11.14 24.89 10.48
C ARG A 121 12.42 25.56 9.97
N GLN A 122 12.88 25.23 8.77
CA GLN A 122 13.98 25.90 8.07
C GLN A 122 13.52 27.03 7.14
N GLY A 123 12.26 27.41 7.19
CA GLY A 123 11.75 28.55 6.43
C GLY A 123 10.96 28.18 5.16
N LEU A 124 10.74 26.88 4.85
CA LEU A 124 9.94 26.49 3.68
C LEU A 124 8.50 27.01 3.79
N SER A 125 8.08 27.85 2.85
CA SER A 125 6.71 28.31 2.69
C SER A 125 5.99 27.47 1.63
N MET A 126 5.52 26.29 2.02
CA MET A 126 4.85 25.33 1.12
C MET A 126 3.65 24.71 1.82
N ARG A 127 2.47 24.80 1.18
CA ARG A 127 1.23 24.25 1.72
C ARG A 127 1.08 22.78 1.37
N THR A 128 0.72 21.96 2.36
CA THR A 128 0.50 20.52 2.17
C THR A 128 -0.87 20.10 2.68
N VAL A 129 -1.48 19.14 2.01
CA VAL A 129 -2.72 18.48 2.45
C VAL A 129 -2.52 16.97 2.52
N THR A 130 -3.08 16.36 3.57
CA THR A 130 -3.17 14.92 3.71
C THR A 130 -4.59 14.45 3.45
N LEU A 131 -4.79 13.72 2.34
CA LEU A 131 -6.11 13.20 1.98
C LEU A 131 -6.46 11.97 2.82
N THR A 132 -7.63 12.02 3.43
CA THR A 132 -8.20 10.94 4.23
C THR A 132 -9.37 10.30 3.52
N ALA A 133 -9.46 8.97 3.55
CA ALA A 133 -10.55 8.23 2.92
C ALA A 133 -11.91 8.67 3.46
N LYS A 134 -12.93 8.68 2.60
CA LYS A 134 -14.27 9.18 2.89
C LYS A 134 -14.88 8.53 4.13
N ASP A 135 -14.71 7.23 4.30
CA ASP A 135 -15.24 6.48 5.45
C ASP A 135 -14.58 6.86 6.79
N LYS A 136 -13.34 7.39 6.73
CA LYS A 136 -12.59 7.79 7.93
C LYS A 136 -12.78 9.26 8.32
N ILE A 137 -13.27 10.09 7.38
CA ILE A 137 -13.45 11.54 7.61
C ILE A 137 -14.91 11.97 7.61
N CYS A 138 -15.84 11.10 7.21
CA CYS A 138 -17.27 11.38 7.29
C CYS A 138 -17.70 11.61 8.73
N ILE A 139 -18.53 12.64 8.95
CA ILE A 139 -19.04 13.01 10.28
C ILE A 139 -20.27 12.19 10.67
N LEU A 140 -20.96 11.63 9.68
CA LEU A 140 -22.12 10.77 9.90
C LEU A 140 -21.66 9.38 10.33
N GLU A 141 -22.31 8.78 11.32
CA GLU A 141 -22.08 7.40 11.74
C GLU A 141 -22.36 6.43 10.57
N GLU A 142 -23.49 6.62 9.90
CA GLU A 142 -23.81 5.93 8.66
C GLU A 142 -23.66 6.91 7.48
N ARG A 143 -22.75 6.57 6.57
CA ARG A 143 -22.47 7.40 5.39
C ARG A 143 -23.67 7.47 4.47
N ASN A 144 -24.25 8.66 4.33
CA ASN A 144 -25.30 8.95 3.38
C ASN A 144 -25.06 10.32 2.73
N CYS A 145 -24.66 10.31 1.45
CA CYS A 145 -24.30 11.51 0.70
C CYS A 145 -25.49 12.18 0.00
N ASN A 146 -26.72 11.74 0.29
CA ASN A 146 -27.92 12.37 -0.24
C ASN A 146 -28.13 13.76 0.42
N PRO A 147 -28.26 14.87 -0.36
CA PRO A 147 -28.49 16.20 0.19
C PRO A 147 -29.75 16.33 1.09
N VAL A 148 -30.72 15.43 0.95
CA VAL A 148 -31.90 15.39 1.84
C VAL A 148 -31.58 14.86 3.23
N LYS A 149 -30.55 13.97 3.32
CA LYS A 149 -30.16 13.30 4.58
C LYS A 149 -28.87 13.86 5.19
N CYS A 150 -28.06 14.54 4.40
CA CYS A 150 -26.80 15.14 4.84
C CYS A 150 -26.81 16.65 4.65
N GLU A 151 -26.93 17.39 5.76
CA GLU A 151 -26.92 18.87 5.77
C GLU A 151 -25.66 19.48 5.13
N ARG A 152 -24.54 18.74 5.19
CA ARG A 152 -23.26 19.18 4.62
C ARG A 152 -23.17 18.95 3.12
N ALA A 153 -23.93 18.01 2.58
CA ALA A 153 -24.09 17.82 1.14
C ALA A 153 -25.11 18.83 0.56
N ALA A 154 -26.13 19.18 1.35
CA ALA A 154 -27.09 20.25 0.99
C ALA A 154 -26.38 21.61 0.98
N GLY A 155 -26.37 22.29 -0.15
CA GLY A 155 -25.77 23.63 -0.32
C GLY A 155 -24.22 23.62 -0.16
N HIS A 156 -23.57 22.50 -0.33
CA HIS A 156 -22.10 22.39 -0.27
C HIS A 156 -21.42 23.36 -1.24
N PHE A 157 -21.89 23.40 -2.48
CA PHE A 157 -21.30 24.24 -3.53
C PHE A 157 -21.47 25.73 -3.30
N ASP A 158 -22.45 26.14 -2.50
CA ASP A 158 -22.69 27.55 -2.15
C ASP A 158 -21.67 28.06 -1.11
N ARG A 159 -21.14 27.15 -0.28
CA ARG A 159 -20.27 27.47 0.87
C ARG A 159 -18.79 27.09 0.70
N ILE A 160 -18.48 26.21 -0.25
CA ILE A 160 -17.16 25.60 -0.36
C ILE A 160 -16.05 26.61 -0.69
N ASN A 161 -16.32 27.61 -1.53
CA ASN A 161 -15.32 28.60 -1.93
C ASN A 161 -14.85 29.43 -0.74
N ASP A 162 -15.76 29.88 0.11
CA ASP A 162 -15.42 30.64 1.32
C ASP A 162 -14.68 29.75 2.34
N ALA A 163 -15.11 28.50 2.49
CA ALA A 163 -14.46 27.54 3.36
C ALA A 163 -13.02 27.24 2.92
N VAL A 164 -12.81 27.03 1.62
CA VAL A 164 -11.46 26.79 1.05
C VAL A 164 -10.60 28.05 1.21
N TYR A 165 -11.12 29.23 0.88
CA TYR A 165 -10.37 30.49 1.01
C TYR A 165 -9.96 30.76 2.46
N ASP A 166 -10.88 30.61 3.41
CA ASP A 166 -10.61 30.76 4.83
C ASP A 166 -9.47 29.82 5.28
N MET A 167 -9.53 28.53 4.89
CA MET A 167 -8.50 27.58 5.29
C MET A 167 -7.13 27.85 4.66
N ILE A 168 -7.07 28.09 3.35
CA ILE A 168 -5.77 28.26 2.66
C ILE A 168 -5.06 29.57 3.04
N THR A 169 -5.79 30.56 3.54
CA THR A 169 -5.20 31.83 4.01
C THR A 169 -4.64 31.75 5.43
N HIS A 170 -5.06 30.77 6.22
CA HIS A 170 -4.65 30.63 7.62
C HIS A 170 -3.79 29.40 7.88
N GLU A 171 -3.90 28.33 7.05
CA GLU A 171 -3.24 27.05 7.31
C GLU A 171 -2.21 26.67 6.24
N MET A 172 -1.02 26.25 6.70
CA MET A 172 0.03 25.71 5.83
C MET A 172 0.09 24.18 5.87
N VAL A 173 -0.37 23.57 6.95
CA VAL A 173 -0.47 22.12 7.16
C VAL A 173 -1.93 21.77 7.28
N ILE A 174 -2.43 21.05 6.31
CA ILE A 174 -3.84 20.69 6.25
C ILE A 174 -3.96 19.16 6.44
N ASP A 175 -4.08 18.77 7.68
CA ASP A 175 -4.34 17.40 8.10
C ASP A 175 -5.83 17.12 8.28
N ARG A 176 -6.15 15.89 8.74
CA ARG A 176 -7.53 15.47 8.99
C ARG A 176 -8.24 16.36 10.02
N GLU A 177 -7.54 16.76 11.07
CA GLU A 177 -8.14 17.53 12.18
C GLU A 177 -8.52 18.93 11.71
N LYS A 178 -7.63 19.59 10.97
CA LYS A 178 -7.89 20.88 10.36
C LYS A 178 -9.04 20.85 9.35
N VAL A 179 -9.06 19.83 8.47
CA VAL A 179 -10.18 19.64 7.55
C VAL A 179 -11.51 19.49 8.31
N MET A 180 -11.52 18.74 9.40
CA MET A 180 -12.74 18.56 10.23
C MET A 180 -13.17 19.84 10.94
N GLU A 181 -12.22 20.63 11.44
CA GLU A 181 -12.46 21.92 12.11
C GLU A 181 -13.17 22.89 11.13
N TYR A 182 -12.57 23.15 9.97
CA TYR A 182 -13.11 24.09 8.98
C TYR A 182 -14.40 23.56 8.32
N ALA A 183 -14.51 22.27 8.09
CA ALA A 183 -15.74 21.67 7.59
C ALA A 183 -16.92 21.81 8.56
N LYS A 184 -16.67 21.79 9.86
CA LYS A 184 -17.68 22.11 10.90
C LYS A 184 -18.03 23.58 10.87
N LYS A 185 -17.03 24.48 10.84
CA LYS A 185 -17.19 25.93 10.82
C LYS A 185 -18.06 26.40 9.66
N HIS A 186 -17.84 25.86 8.48
CA HIS A 186 -18.53 26.28 7.25
C HIS A 186 -19.70 25.37 6.82
N CYS A 187 -20.01 24.33 7.60
CA CYS A 187 -21.05 23.34 7.28
C CYS A 187 -20.89 22.72 5.88
N VAL A 188 -19.68 22.28 5.52
CA VAL A 188 -19.35 21.62 4.25
C VAL A 188 -18.92 20.18 4.46
N CYS A 189 -18.95 19.36 3.40
CA CYS A 189 -18.46 17.98 3.46
C CYS A 189 -16.94 17.97 3.64
N PRO A 190 -16.37 17.39 4.71
CA PRO A 190 -14.94 17.39 4.94
C PRO A 190 -14.14 16.63 3.86
N PHE A 191 -14.72 15.57 3.31
CA PHE A 191 -14.08 14.80 2.24
C PHE A 191 -13.96 15.65 0.96
N GLU A 192 -15.08 16.18 0.44
CA GLU A 192 -15.06 16.98 -0.78
C GLU A 192 -14.22 18.25 -0.60
N MET A 193 -14.30 18.90 0.58
CA MET A 193 -13.47 20.05 0.92
C MET A 193 -11.98 19.73 0.85
N SER A 194 -11.55 18.57 1.36
CA SER A 194 -10.14 18.14 1.29
C SER A 194 -9.65 17.97 -0.15
N LEU A 195 -10.53 17.48 -1.03
CA LEU A 195 -10.23 17.35 -2.45
C LEU A 195 -10.13 18.72 -3.13
N ASP A 196 -11.02 19.68 -2.82
CA ASP A 196 -10.99 21.03 -3.39
C ASP A 196 -9.76 21.81 -2.92
N ILE A 197 -9.40 21.70 -1.64
CA ILE A 197 -8.20 22.30 -1.07
C ILE A 197 -6.93 21.80 -1.77
N SER A 198 -6.90 20.55 -2.22
CA SER A 198 -5.73 20.00 -2.90
C SER A 198 -5.27 20.81 -4.11
N TYR A 199 -6.17 21.54 -4.78
CA TYR A 199 -5.79 22.45 -5.87
C TYR A 199 -4.85 23.56 -5.43
N TRP A 200 -5.01 24.02 -4.20
CA TRP A 200 -4.28 25.15 -3.61
C TRP A 200 -3.06 24.74 -2.81
N CYS A 201 -2.80 23.42 -2.73
CA CYS A 201 -1.65 22.85 -2.05
C CYS A 201 -0.55 22.47 -3.04
N ASP A 202 0.68 22.63 -2.61
CA ASP A 202 1.88 22.28 -3.37
C ASP A 202 2.26 20.81 -3.19
N GLY A 203 2.00 20.27 -1.99
CA GLY A 203 2.21 18.87 -1.64
C GLY A 203 0.91 18.16 -1.25
N ILE A 204 0.66 17.01 -1.85
CA ILE A 204 -0.51 16.18 -1.61
C ILE A 204 -0.02 14.82 -1.10
N ILE A 205 -0.34 14.50 0.14
CA ILE A 205 -0.01 13.21 0.75
C ILE A 205 -1.26 12.35 0.71
N CYS A 206 -1.23 11.21 0.01
CA CYS A 206 -2.41 10.38 -0.17
C CYS A 206 -2.09 8.90 -0.43
N ASP A 207 -3.14 8.06 -0.44
CA ASP A 207 -3.04 6.66 -0.86
C ASP A 207 -2.82 6.54 -2.38
N TYR A 208 -2.21 5.44 -2.83
CA TYR A 208 -2.00 5.11 -4.25
C TYR A 208 -3.29 5.21 -5.07
N ASN A 209 -4.45 4.86 -4.47
CA ASN A 209 -5.74 4.86 -5.14
C ASN A 209 -6.09 6.24 -5.72
N TYR A 210 -5.70 7.33 -5.06
CA TYR A 210 -6.00 8.68 -5.54
C TYR A 210 -5.27 9.07 -6.85
N VAL A 211 -4.27 8.30 -7.24
CA VAL A 211 -3.55 8.47 -8.52
C VAL A 211 -3.85 7.32 -9.48
N PHE A 212 -3.76 6.08 -9.02
CA PHE A 212 -3.71 4.91 -9.91
C PHE A 212 -5.05 4.19 -10.08
N ASP A 213 -5.97 4.20 -9.11
CA ASP A 213 -7.23 3.46 -9.21
C ASP A 213 -8.19 4.15 -10.21
N PRO A 214 -8.65 3.49 -11.27
CA PRO A 214 -9.51 4.10 -12.29
C PRO A 214 -10.84 4.63 -11.76
N ASN A 215 -11.33 4.12 -10.60
CA ASN A 215 -12.58 4.55 -9.99
C ASN A 215 -12.41 5.67 -8.95
N VAL A 216 -11.23 5.75 -8.33
CA VAL A 216 -10.94 6.63 -7.18
C VAL A 216 -10.01 7.78 -7.54
N ALA A 217 -9.21 7.63 -8.61
CA ALA A 217 -8.25 8.64 -9.05
C ALA A 217 -8.87 10.02 -9.15
N LEU A 218 -8.13 11.03 -8.71
CA LEU A 218 -8.55 12.43 -8.70
C LEU A 218 -8.71 12.94 -10.13
N LYS A 219 -9.93 12.84 -10.68
CA LYS A 219 -10.25 13.24 -12.05
C LYS A 219 -9.86 14.69 -12.37
N ARG A 220 -9.82 15.56 -11.34
CA ARG A 220 -9.37 16.95 -11.46
C ARG A 220 -7.89 17.08 -11.90
N TYR A 221 -7.05 16.05 -11.64
CA TYR A 221 -5.65 15.96 -12.05
C TYR A 221 -5.44 14.95 -13.16
N PHE A 222 -6.19 13.83 -13.10
CA PHE A 222 -5.96 12.62 -13.86
C PHE A 222 -7.17 12.23 -14.72
N GLY A 223 -8.06 13.18 -15.05
CA GLY A 223 -9.13 12.99 -16.04
C GLY A 223 -8.57 12.94 -17.46
N GLU A 224 -9.43 12.57 -18.43
CA GLU A 224 -9.06 12.56 -19.84
C GLU A 224 -8.49 13.91 -20.31
N GLY A 225 -7.34 13.85 -20.98
CA GLY A 225 -6.66 15.05 -21.48
C GLY A 225 -5.94 15.89 -20.42
N ASN A 226 -6.09 15.59 -19.13
CA ASN A 226 -5.39 16.32 -18.09
C ASN A 226 -3.94 15.84 -17.96
N ARG A 227 -3.02 16.79 -17.91
CA ARG A 227 -1.60 16.57 -17.67
C ARG A 227 -1.03 17.75 -16.89
N GLY A 228 -0.04 17.50 -16.03
CA GLY A 228 0.62 18.57 -15.31
C GLY A 228 2.06 18.22 -14.95
N GLU A 229 2.83 19.20 -14.51
CA GLU A 229 4.20 19.02 -14.05
C GLU A 229 4.22 18.46 -12.62
N TYR A 230 3.66 17.23 -12.47
CA TYR A 230 3.53 16.56 -11.18
C TYR A 230 4.69 15.61 -10.92
N ILE A 231 5.20 15.62 -9.69
CA ILE A 231 6.17 14.64 -9.21
C ILE A 231 5.43 13.60 -8.39
N PHE A 232 5.58 12.32 -8.75
CA PHE A 232 5.07 11.20 -7.96
C PHE A 232 6.19 10.63 -7.10
N LEU A 233 6.08 10.74 -5.78
CA LEU A 233 6.96 10.10 -4.81
C LEU A 233 6.25 8.86 -4.26
N VAL A 234 6.61 7.69 -4.76
CA VAL A 234 5.93 6.43 -4.46
C VAL A 234 6.70 5.67 -3.39
N ASP A 235 6.23 5.78 -2.16
CA ASP A 235 6.82 5.10 -0.99
C ASP A 235 6.33 3.66 -0.88
N GLU A 236 7.18 2.77 -0.39
CA GLU A 236 6.93 1.32 -0.32
C GLU A 236 6.43 0.76 -1.66
N ALA A 237 7.07 1.21 -2.75
CA ALA A 237 6.65 0.96 -4.13
C ALA A 237 6.53 -0.54 -4.50
N HIS A 238 7.18 -1.43 -3.72
CA HIS A 238 7.03 -2.88 -3.89
C HIS A 238 5.57 -3.36 -3.74
N ASN A 239 4.72 -2.63 -3.00
CA ASN A 239 3.32 -2.96 -2.83
C ASN A 239 2.46 -2.55 -4.03
N LEU A 240 2.94 -1.63 -4.87
CA LEU A 240 2.13 -1.07 -5.95
C LEU A 240 1.80 -2.09 -7.03
N VAL A 241 2.67 -3.08 -7.30
CA VAL A 241 2.43 -4.11 -8.33
C VAL A 241 1.16 -4.92 -8.04
N ASP A 242 1.06 -5.49 -6.84
CA ASP A 242 -0.11 -6.30 -6.46
C ASP A 242 -1.36 -5.42 -6.27
N ARG A 243 -1.20 -4.19 -5.77
CA ARG A 243 -2.30 -3.20 -5.67
C ARG A 243 -2.84 -2.83 -7.05
N ALA A 244 -1.96 -2.56 -8.02
CA ALA A 244 -2.37 -2.24 -9.38
C ALA A 244 -3.08 -3.42 -10.05
N ARG A 245 -2.57 -4.65 -9.90
CA ARG A 245 -3.30 -5.84 -10.36
C ARG A 245 -4.73 -5.89 -9.83
N GLN A 246 -4.94 -5.55 -8.56
CA GLN A 246 -6.27 -5.51 -7.96
C GLN A 246 -7.12 -4.36 -8.50
N MET A 247 -6.57 -3.15 -8.62
CA MET A 247 -7.25 -1.96 -9.11
C MET A 247 -7.77 -2.13 -10.55
N TYR A 248 -6.97 -2.80 -11.37
CA TYR A 248 -7.25 -2.99 -12.80
C TYR A 248 -7.86 -4.37 -13.11
N SER A 249 -8.22 -5.16 -12.10
CA SER A 249 -9.00 -6.39 -12.28
C SER A 249 -10.45 -6.17 -11.88
N ALA A 250 -11.38 -6.84 -12.57
CA ALA A 250 -12.80 -6.74 -12.28
C ALA A 250 -13.48 -8.11 -12.20
N ILE A 251 -14.50 -8.23 -11.36
CA ILE A 251 -15.22 -9.48 -11.12
C ILE A 251 -16.72 -9.25 -11.30
N LEU A 252 -17.39 -10.18 -11.98
CA LEU A 252 -18.85 -10.30 -11.99
C LEU A 252 -19.25 -11.61 -11.36
N VAL A 253 -20.09 -11.55 -10.34
CA VAL A 253 -20.68 -12.72 -9.68
C VAL A 253 -22.06 -12.98 -10.25
N LYS A 254 -22.32 -14.20 -10.74
CA LYS A 254 -23.58 -14.56 -11.39
C LYS A 254 -24.78 -14.44 -10.44
N GLU A 255 -24.59 -14.81 -9.19
CA GLU A 255 -25.60 -14.79 -8.16
C GLU A 255 -26.10 -13.37 -7.82
N ASP A 256 -25.26 -12.34 -8.02
CA ASP A 256 -25.65 -10.93 -7.86
C ASP A 256 -26.72 -10.53 -8.87
N PHE A 257 -26.57 -10.95 -10.13
CA PHE A 257 -27.62 -10.70 -11.16
C PHE A 257 -28.98 -11.28 -10.75
N LEU A 258 -28.99 -12.47 -10.11
CA LEU A 258 -30.22 -13.08 -9.62
C LEU A 258 -30.84 -12.29 -8.45
N THR A 259 -30.00 -11.75 -7.58
CA THR A 259 -30.41 -10.97 -6.43
C THR A 259 -31.05 -9.65 -6.88
N ILE A 260 -30.36 -8.90 -7.73
CA ILE A 260 -30.86 -7.64 -8.27
C ILE A 260 -32.14 -7.85 -9.10
N LYS A 261 -32.17 -8.93 -9.90
CA LYS A 261 -33.38 -9.29 -10.66
C LYS A 261 -34.60 -9.47 -9.77
N LYS A 262 -34.47 -10.06 -8.57
CA LYS A 262 -35.57 -10.19 -7.62
C LYS A 262 -36.05 -8.83 -7.12
N TYR A 263 -35.14 -7.90 -6.84
CA TYR A 263 -35.48 -6.57 -6.33
C TYR A 263 -36.29 -5.72 -7.33
N VAL A 264 -35.99 -5.85 -8.63
CA VAL A 264 -36.63 -5.02 -9.67
C VAL A 264 -37.80 -5.68 -10.40
N LYS A 265 -38.16 -6.92 -10.00
CA LYS A 265 -39.15 -7.76 -10.70
C LYS A 265 -40.48 -7.07 -10.93
N ASP A 266 -41.03 -6.42 -9.92
CA ASP A 266 -42.35 -5.80 -9.91
C ASP A 266 -42.30 -4.31 -10.24
N THR A 267 -41.08 -3.74 -10.39
CA THR A 267 -40.88 -2.30 -10.56
C THR A 267 -40.46 -1.93 -11.99
N ASP A 268 -39.55 -2.69 -12.61
CA ASP A 268 -39.05 -2.44 -13.98
C ASP A 268 -38.85 -3.73 -14.76
N ARG A 269 -39.81 -4.02 -15.66
CA ARG A 269 -39.78 -5.21 -16.51
C ARG A 269 -38.66 -5.20 -17.54
N ALA A 270 -38.24 -4.04 -18.02
CA ALA A 270 -37.17 -3.91 -19.01
C ALA A 270 -35.80 -4.23 -18.39
N LEU A 271 -35.55 -3.70 -17.19
CA LEU A 271 -34.35 -4.01 -16.42
C LEU A 271 -34.32 -5.50 -16.00
N TYR A 272 -35.44 -6.04 -15.52
CA TYR A 272 -35.58 -7.46 -15.20
C TYR A 272 -35.15 -8.35 -16.38
N ASN A 273 -35.67 -8.08 -17.58
CA ASN A 273 -35.32 -8.86 -18.78
C ASN A 273 -33.84 -8.70 -19.19
N SER A 274 -33.26 -7.52 -18.96
CA SER A 274 -31.84 -7.29 -19.24
C SER A 274 -30.94 -8.07 -18.29
N LEU A 275 -31.26 -8.09 -16.99
CA LEU A 275 -30.58 -8.90 -15.98
C LEU A 275 -30.70 -10.39 -16.28
N GLU A 276 -31.87 -10.86 -16.75
CA GLU A 276 -32.06 -12.26 -17.14
C GLU A 276 -31.16 -12.66 -18.31
N LYS A 277 -31.00 -11.80 -19.32
CA LYS A 277 -30.08 -12.04 -20.44
C LYS A 277 -28.63 -12.14 -19.97
N CYS A 278 -28.20 -11.27 -19.08
CA CYS A 278 -26.86 -11.32 -18.51
C CYS A 278 -26.65 -12.61 -17.68
N ASN A 279 -27.64 -12.98 -16.84
CA ASN A 279 -27.59 -14.22 -16.07
C ASN A 279 -27.54 -15.46 -16.98
N ALA A 280 -28.31 -15.49 -18.09
CA ALA A 280 -28.28 -16.59 -19.07
C ALA A 280 -26.90 -16.69 -19.73
N GLY A 281 -26.28 -15.58 -20.12
CA GLY A 281 -24.91 -15.55 -20.64
C GLY A 281 -23.90 -16.13 -19.65
N LEU A 282 -23.94 -15.70 -18.37
CA LEU A 282 -23.07 -16.27 -17.33
C LEU A 282 -23.35 -17.75 -17.07
N LEU A 283 -24.59 -18.20 -17.22
CA LEU A 283 -24.94 -19.61 -17.06
C LEU A 283 -24.33 -20.50 -18.17
N GLU A 284 -24.16 -19.99 -19.38
CA GLU A 284 -23.48 -20.71 -20.47
C GLU A 284 -22.02 -20.97 -20.14
N TYR A 285 -21.32 -19.97 -19.59
CA TYR A 285 -19.93 -20.11 -19.08
C TYR A 285 -19.88 -21.06 -17.87
N LYS A 286 -20.82 -20.92 -16.93
CA LYS A 286 -20.90 -21.80 -15.74
C LYS A 286 -21.00 -23.27 -16.12
N ARG A 287 -21.78 -23.60 -17.15
CA ARG A 287 -21.96 -25.01 -17.61
C ARG A 287 -20.70 -25.63 -18.21
N LYS A 288 -19.77 -24.81 -18.70
CA LYS A 288 -18.49 -25.23 -19.28
C LYS A 288 -17.35 -25.28 -18.26
N CYS A 289 -17.50 -24.59 -17.15
CA CYS A 289 -16.44 -24.40 -16.15
C CYS A 289 -16.47 -25.52 -15.10
N ASP A 290 -15.45 -26.38 -15.10
CA ASP A 290 -15.28 -27.40 -14.05
C ASP A 290 -14.68 -26.80 -12.78
N THR A 291 -13.54 -26.11 -12.89
CA THR A 291 -12.81 -25.55 -11.73
C THR A 291 -12.34 -24.14 -11.97
N ILE A 292 -11.61 -23.91 -13.02
CA ILE A 292 -11.20 -22.61 -13.58
C ILE A 292 -11.07 -22.80 -15.07
N ASP A 293 -11.65 -21.90 -15.84
CA ASP A 293 -11.65 -21.95 -17.28
C ASP A 293 -11.23 -20.59 -17.85
N VAL A 294 -10.18 -20.60 -18.68
CA VAL A 294 -9.67 -19.38 -19.34
C VAL A 294 -10.46 -19.16 -20.61
N ILE A 295 -10.87 -17.95 -20.85
CA ILE A 295 -11.74 -17.54 -21.96
C ILE A 295 -10.98 -16.55 -22.83
N ASP A 296 -10.82 -16.85 -24.10
CA ASP A 296 -10.11 -15.95 -25.03
C ASP A 296 -10.98 -14.76 -25.46
N TYR A 297 -12.30 -14.95 -25.56
CA TYR A 297 -13.20 -13.93 -26.08
C TYR A 297 -14.62 -14.06 -25.53
N LEU A 298 -15.22 -12.92 -25.13
CA LEU A 298 -16.57 -12.87 -24.52
C LEU A 298 -17.72 -12.79 -25.52
N GLY A 299 -17.46 -12.76 -26.83
CA GLY A 299 -18.50 -12.71 -27.86
C GLY A 299 -19.41 -11.50 -27.74
N THR A 300 -20.73 -11.74 -27.72
CA THR A 300 -21.74 -10.68 -27.60
C THR A 300 -22.12 -10.36 -26.16
N PHE A 301 -21.48 -11.02 -25.17
CA PHE A 301 -21.82 -10.83 -23.75
C PHE A 301 -21.58 -9.41 -23.24
N PRO A 302 -20.47 -8.69 -23.59
CA PRO A 302 -20.26 -7.30 -23.19
C PRO A 302 -21.40 -6.38 -23.61
N ALA A 303 -21.90 -6.51 -24.84
CA ALA A 303 -23.05 -5.73 -25.30
C ALA A 303 -24.36 -5.99 -24.51
N ALA A 304 -24.50 -7.19 -23.92
CA ALA A 304 -25.62 -7.45 -23.01
C ALA A 304 -25.41 -6.75 -21.65
N LEU A 305 -24.16 -6.72 -21.15
CA LEU A 305 -23.80 -5.99 -19.93
C LEU A 305 -23.98 -4.49 -20.07
N GLU A 306 -23.57 -3.89 -21.20
CA GLU A 306 -23.78 -2.45 -21.49
C GLU A 306 -25.26 -2.08 -21.49
N ARG A 307 -26.11 -2.87 -22.15
CA ARG A 307 -27.56 -2.66 -22.11
C ARG A 307 -28.12 -2.75 -20.69
N CYS A 308 -27.62 -3.68 -19.89
CA CYS A 308 -28.00 -3.81 -18.49
C CYS A 308 -27.57 -2.59 -17.69
N TYR A 309 -26.34 -2.10 -17.90
CA TYR A 309 -25.80 -0.91 -17.27
C TYR A 309 -26.65 0.34 -17.55
N VAL A 310 -26.99 0.60 -18.82
CA VAL A 310 -27.84 1.74 -19.19
C VAL A 310 -29.23 1.63 -18.52
N ARG A 311 -29.81 0.42 -18.43
CA ARG A 311 -31.10 0.21 -17.75
C ARG A 311 -30.99 0.42 -16.24
N LEU A 312 -29.92 -0.03 -15.61
CA LEU A 312 -29.66 0.21 -14.19
C LEU A 312 -29.51 1.70 -13.89
N GLN A 313 -28.78 2.43 -14.74
CA GLN A 313 -28.66 3.89 -14.60
C GLN A 313 -30.02 4.57 -14.65
N HIS A 314 -30.83 4.27 -15.65
CA HIS A 314 -32.18 4.80 -15.78
C HIS A 314 -33.05 4.45 -14.55
N PHE A 315 -32.96 3.22 -14.06
CA PHE A 315 -33.69 2.79 -12.87
C PHE A 315 -33.33 3.61 -11.63
N LEU A 316 -32.03 3.79 -11.37
CA LEU A 316 -31.52 4.56 -10.22
C LEU A 316 -31.92 6.04 -10.28
N GLU A 317 -32.02 6.63 -11.46
CA GLU A 317 -32.45 8.01 -11.65
C GLU A 317 -33.93 8.20 -11.32
N HIS A 318 -34.78 7.21 -11.61
CA HIS A 318 -36.24 7.32 -11.48
C HIS A 318 -36.83 6.71 -10.20
N HIS A 319 -36.08 5.80 -9.54
CA HIS A 319 -36.54 5.08 -8.35
C HIS A 319 -35.67 5.38 -7.09
N LYS A 320 -35.46 6.66 -6.79
CA LYS A 320 -34.57 7.14 -5.71
C LYS A 320 -34.94 6.66 -4.30
N ASN A 321 -36.16 6.19 -4.09
CA ASN A 321 -36.67 5.73 -2.80
C ASN A 321 -36.89 4.20 -2.75
N HIS A 322 -36.25 3.45 -3.64
CA HIS A 322 -36.38 1.99 -3.64
C HIS A 322 -35.79 1.39 -2.34
N PRO A 323 -36.46 0.44 -1.68
CA PRO A 323 -35.97 -0.14 -0.41
C PRO A 323 -34.56 -0.72 -0.48
N GLN A 324 -34.15 -1.32 -1.60
CA GLN A 324 -32.84 -1.91 -1.84
C GLN A 324 -31.97 -1.03 -2.75
N GLN A 325 -32.16 0.29 -2.69
CA GLN A 325 -31.42 1.22 -3.56
C GLN A 325 -29.90 1.12 -3.39
N GLU A 326 -29.43 0.88 -2.17
CA GLU A 326 -27.99 0.81 -1.89
C GLU A 326 -27.35 -0.44 -2.54
N GLU A 327 -27.98 -1.60 -2.43
CA GLU A 327 -27.50 -2.82 -3.05
C GLU A 327 -27.52 -2.74 -4.58
N ILE A 328 -28.56 -2.13 -5.15
CA ILE A 328 -28.65 -1.89 -6.60
C ILE A 328 -27.57 -0.92 -7.06
N LEU A 329 -27.27 0.12 -6.27
CA LEU A 329 -26.20 1.08 -6.55
C LEU A 329 -24.81 0.41 -6.48
N GLN A 330 -24.57 -0.43 -5.50
CA GLN A 330 -23.30 -1.19 -5.41
C GLN A 330 -23.13 -2.12 -6.61
N PHE A 331 -24.17 -2.83 -7.02
CA PHE A 331 -24.13 -3.66 -8.21
C PHE A 331 -23.91 -2.83 -9.49
N PHE A 332 -24.52 -1.65 -9.60
CA PHE A 332 -24.26 -0.71 -10.68
C PHE A 332 -22.80 -0.30 -10.77
N PHE A 333 -22.15 -0.02 -9.63
CA PHE A 333 -20.71 0.30 -9.60
C PHE A 333 -19.84 -0.90 -9.97
N THR A 334 -20.20 -2.10 -9.54
CA THR A 334 -19.51 -3.34 -9.91
C THR A 334 -19.57 -3.57 -11.42
N LEU A 335 -20.75 -3.42 -12.01
CA LEU A 335 -20.95 -3.57 -13.46
C LEU A 335 -20.20 -2.50 -14.26
N ARG A 336 -20.27 -1.25 -13.81
CA ARG A 336 -19.50 -0.15 -14.40
C ARG A 336 -17.99 -0.40 -14.37
N HIS A 337 -17.49 -0.86 -13.22
CA HIS A 337 -16.07 -1.19 -13.10
C HIS A 337 -15.66 -2.30 -14.05
N PHE A 338 -16.48 -3.35 -14.18
CA PHE A 338 -16.19 -4.43 -15.10
C PHE A 338 -16.15 -3.94 -16.56
N LEU A 339 -17.12 -3.14 -16.98
CA LEU A 339 -17.16 -2.57 -18.34
C LEU A 339 -15.94 -1.65 -18.57
N ASN A 340 -15.61 -0.77 -17.64
CA ASN A 340 -14.43 0.10 -17.74
C ASN A 340 -13.13 -0.74 -17.88
N MET A 341 -13.00 -1.82 -17.13
CA MET A 341 -11.82 -2.71 -17.23
C MET A 341 -11.81 -3.50 -18.54
N TYR A 342 -12.98 -3.87 -19.04
CA TYR A 342 -13.10 -4.54 -20.34
C TYR A 342 -12.64 -3.61 -21.49
N ASP A 343 -12.99 -2.33 -21.43
CA ASP A 343 -12.57 -1.33 -22.42
C ASP A 343 -11.06 -1.02 -22.36
N CYS A 344 -10.43 -1.20 -21.18
CA CYS A 344 -8.99 -1.01 -20.97
C CYS A 344 -8.15 -2.28 -21.22
N MET A 345 -8.78 -3.39 -21.61
CA MET A 345 -8.05 -4.67 -21.78
C MET A 345 -7.09 -4.62 -22.97
N ASP A 346 -5.89 -5.10 -22.72
CA ASP A 346 -4.85 -5.40 -23.71
C ASP A 346 -4.39 -6.87 -23.58
N GLU A 347 -3.32 -7.25 -24.24
CA GLU A 347 -2.72 -8.59 -24.18
C GLU A 347 -2.15 -8.97 -22.80
N LYS A 348 -2.13 -8.04 -21.86
CA LYS A 348 -1.68 -8.24 -20.47
C LYS A 348 -2.79 -8.67 -19.52
N TYR A 349 -3.97 -8.93 -20.06
CA TYR A 349 -5.12 -9.43 -19.30
C TYR A 349 -5.44 -10.89 -19.64
N LEU A 350 -6.01 -11.58 -18.68
CA LEU A 350 -6.66 -12.88 -18.87
C LEU A 350 -8.11 -12.78 -18.42
N ILE A 351 -9.00 -13.43 -19.16
CA ILE A 351 -10.39 -13.64 -18.73
C ILE A 351 -10.51 -15.06 -18.23
N TYR A 352 -11.02 -15.24 -17.04
CA TYR A 352 -11.31 -16.57 -16.55
C TYR A 352 -12.60 -16.65 -15.73
N THR A 353 -13.16 -17.84 -15.64
CA THR A 353 -14.31 -18.17 -14.79
C THR A 353 -13.91 -19.18 -13.74
N LYS A 354 -14.57 -19.12 -12.60
CA LYS A 354 -14.29 -19.98 -11.45
C LYS A 354 -15.49 -20.04 -10.50
N HIS A 355 -15.56 -21.11 -9.69
CA HIS A 355 -16.40 -21.16 -8.50
C HIS A 355 -15.61 -20.72 -7.26
N ASP A 356 -16.24 -19.92 -6.39
CA ASP A 356 -15.69 -19.59 -5.07
C ASP A 356 -15.92 -20.72 -4.04
N GLU A 357 -15.49 -20.52 -2.81
CA GLU A 357 -15.64 -21.50 -1.71
C GLU A 357 -17.12 -21.74 -1.35
N ASN A 358 -18.01 -20.79 -1.63
CA ASN A 358 -19.45 -20.87 -1.43
C ASN A 358 -20.21 -21.41 -2.66
N ASN A 359 -19.46 -21.88 -3.69
CA ASN A 359 -20.00 -22.34 -4.96
C ASN A 359 -20.72 -21.25 -5.79
N HIS A 360 -20.46 -19.95 -5.51
CA HIS A 360 -20.87 -18.88 -6.41
C HIS A 360 -19.99 -18.89 -7.66
N PHE A 361 -20.61 -18.65 -8.79
CA PHE A 361 -19.89 -18.58 -10.06
C PHE A 361 -19.52 -17.15 -10.40
N TYR A 362 -18.26 -16.92 -10.72
CA TYR A 362 -17.80 -15.62 -11.15
C TYR A 362 -16.94 -15.65 -12.41
N MET A 363 -16.99 -14.55 -13.14
CA MET A 363 -16.10 -14.19 -14.25
C MET A 363 -15.17 -13.07 -13.79
N LYS A 364 -13.89 -13.23 -14.06
CA LYS A 364 -12.88 -12.21 -13.72
C LYS A 364 -12.10 -11.76 -14.95
N LEU A 365 -12.02 -10.46 -15.12
CA LEU A 365 -10.99 -9.80 -15.93
C LEU A 365 -9.77 -9.64 -15.04
N PHE A 366 -8.73 -10.39 -15.31
CA PHE A 366 -7.53 -10.44 -14.48
C PHE A 366 -6.38 -9.68 -15.14
N CYS A 367 -6.03 -8.52 -14.60
CA CYS A 367 -4.85 -7.78 -14.98
C CYS A 367 -3.61 -8.52 -14.48
N VAL A 368 -2.92 -9.22 -15.35
CA VAL A 368 -1.71 -9.99 -15.01
C VAL A 368 -0.50 -9.06 -14.91
N ASP A 369 -0.37 -8.15 -15.87
CA ASP A 369 0.69 -7.16 -15.93
C ASP A 369 0.09 -5.74 -15.98
N PRO A 370 0.15 -4.97 -14.87
CA PRO A 370 -0.47 -3.65 -14.78
C PRO A 370 0.37 -2.53 -15.41
N SER A 371 1.49 -2.85 -16.04
CA SER A 371 2.48 -1.85 -16.46
C SER A 371 1.95 -0.86 -17.50
N THR A 372 1.08 -1.26 -18.44
CA THR A 372 0.44 -0.36 -19.40
C THR A 372 -0.41 0.68 -18.67
N ASN A 373 -1.33 0.23 -17.83
CA ASN A 373 -2.24 1.12 -17.09
C ASN A 373 -1.49 2.10 -16.17
N LEU A 374 -0.44 1.60 -15.49
CA LEU A 374 0.38 2.45 -14.63
C LEU A 374 1.20 3.47 -15.44
N SER A 375 1.79 3.05 -16.57
CA SER A 375 2.57 3.94 -17.45
C SER A 375 1.71 5.07 -18.02
N GLU A 376 0.50 4.78 -18.46
CA GLU A 376 -0.45 5.79 -18.94
C GLU A 376 -0.78 6.82 -17.84
N ARG A 377 -0.97 6.35 -16.62
CA ARG A 377 -1.22 7.22 -15.48
C ARG A 377 0.00 8.06 -15.10
N LEU A 378 1.18 7.47 -15.10
CA LEU A 378 2.44 8.17 -14.85
C LEU A 378 2.76 9.21 -15.91
N ALA A 379 2.39 8.96 -17.18
CA ALA A 379 2.56 9.92 -18.28
C ALA A 379 1.73 11.21 -18.13
N GLN A 380 0.75 11.24 -17.22
CA GLN A 380 0.00 12.46 -16.87
C GLN A 380 0.78 13.37 -15.90
N GLY A 381 1.90 12.90 -15.36
CA GLY A 381 2.84 13.70 -14.59
C GLY A 381 4.17 13.90 -15.31
N ARG A 382 5.14 14.47 -14.61
CA ARG A 382 6.49 14.74 -15.13
C ARG A 382 7.47 13.60 -14.84
N SER A 383 7.49 13.10 -13.60
CA SER A 383 8.49 12.14 -13.12
C SER A 383 7.94 11.36 -11.95
N ALA A 384 8.31 10.08 -11.87
CA ALA A 384 8.01 9.24 -10.72
C ALA A 384 9.30 8.74 -10.05
N VAL A 385 9.34 8.80 -8.73
CA VAL A 385 10.41 8.25 -7.90
C VAL A 385 9.83 7.12 -7.05
N PHE A 386 10.20 5.90 -7.40
CA PHE A 386 9.79 4.68 -6.69
C PHE A 386 10.85 4.30 -5.67
N PHE A 387 10.52 4.19 -4.42
CA PHE A 387 11.48 3.86 -3.39
C PHE A 387 10.95 2.84 -2.37
N SER A 388 11.83 1.91 -2.00
CA SER A 388 11.59 0.91 -0.97
C SER A 388 12.90 0.23 -0.56
N ALA A 389 12.89 -0.44 0.58
CA ALA A 389 13.98 -1.31 1.01
C ALA A 389 14.05 -2.61 0.21
N THR A 390 12.95 -3.04 -0.40
CA THR A 390 12.79 -4.37 -0.99
C THR A 390 12.51 -4.37 -2.50
N LEU A 391 12.95 -3.35 -3.24
CA LEU A 391 12.84 -3.32 -4.71
C LEU A 391 13.85 -4.26 -5.37
N LEU A 392 13.72 -5.56 -5.12
CA LEU A 392 14.60 -6.60 -5.66
C LEU A 392 13.79 -7.74 -6.30
N PRO A 393 14.16 -8.18 -7.53
CA PRO A 393 15.14 -7.54 -8.43
C PRO A 393 14.56 -6.27 -9.05
N VAL A 394 15.38 -5.24 -9.19
CA VAL A 394 14.92 -3.92 -9.64
C VAL A 394 14.31 -3.94 -11.05
N ASN A 395 14.80 -4.78 -11.94
CA ASN A 395 14.27 -4.91 -13.30
C ASN A 395 12.83 -5.44 -13.34
N TYR A 396 12.46 -6.35 -12.42
CA TYR A 396 11.08 -6.80 -12.27
C TYR A 396 10.16 -5.61 -11.94
N PHE A 397 10.56 -4.73 -11.02
CA PHE A 397 9.75 -3.57 -10.66
C PHE A 397 9.68 -2.53 -11.78
N LYS A 398 10.78 -2.30 -12.52
CA LYS A 398 10.76 -1.43 -13.70
C LYS A 398 9.76 -1.94 -14.74
N GLU A 399 9.80 -3.23 -15.06
CA GLU A 399 8.88 -3.84 -16.01
C GLU A 399 7.43 -3.72 -15.55
N MET A 400 7.13 -4.05 -14.27
CA MET A 400 5.77 -4.07 -13.74
C MET A 400 5.17 -2.69 -13.46
N LEU A 401 5.99 -1.66 -13.22
CA LEU A 401 5.50 -0.34 -12.82
C LEU A 401 5.57 0.70 -13.93
N THR A 402 6.54 0.61 -14.86
CA THR A 402 6.74 1.62 -15.90
C THR A 402 6.84 1.05 -17.31
N ALA A 403 6.85 -0.28 -17.47
CA ALA A 403 7.12 -0.96 -18.73
C ALA A 403 8.46 -0.59 -19.39
N ASP A 404 9.35 0.13 -18.67
CA ASP A 404 10.62 0.61 -19.20
C ASP A 404 11.81 0.14 -18.34
N THR A 405 12.55 -0.84 -18.83
CA THR A 405 13.75 -1.34 -18.14
C THR A 405 14.92 -0.36 -18.18
N GLN A 406 14.87 0.68 -19.01
CA GLN A 406 15.90 1.71 -19.14
C GLN A 406 15.75 2.85 -18.12
N ASP A 407 14.64 2.90 -17.40
CA ASP A 407 14.47 3.83 -16.30
C ASP A 407 15.67 3.77 -15.32
N TYR A 408 15.99 4.88 -14.69
CA TYR A 408 17.15 4.96 -13.81
C TYR A 408 16.93 4.16 -12.53
N ALA A 409 18.01 3.60 -12.00
CA ALA A 409 17.99 2.93 -10.69
C ALA A 409 19.19 3.35 -9.85
N VAL A 410 18.95 3.61 -8.57
CA VAL A 410 19.98 3.94 -7.59
C VAL A 410 19.88 2.98 -6.40
N TYR A 411 21.01 2.43 -6.05
CA TYR A 411 21.19 1.74 -4.78
C TYR A 411 21.78 2.71 -3.76
N ALA A 412 21.05 2.97 -2.68
CA ALA A 412 21.57 3.73 -1.56
C ALA A 412 22.30 2.78 -0.60
N GLN A 413 23.62 2.97 -0.48
CA GLN A 413 24.43 2.17 0.42
C GLN A 413 23.93 2.32 1.86
N SER A 414 23.75 1.22 2.56
CA SER A 414 23.43 1.22 3.99
C SER A 414 24.51 1.95 4.79
N SER A 415 24.11 2.80 5.73
CA SER A 415 25.00 3.42 6.69
C SER A 415 25.39 2.48 7.84
N PHE A 416 24.71 1.34 7.93
CA PHE A 416 24.88 0.39 9.04
C PHE A 416 26.14 -0.46 8.88
N ASP A 417 26.84 -0.67 9.99
CA ASP A 417 27.99 -1.55 10.05
C ASP A 417 27.53 -3.02 9.88
N SER A 418 28.03 -3.67 8.84
CA SER A 418 27.74 -5.10 8.58
C SER A 418 28.17 -6.02 9.71
N LYS A 419 29.17 -5.62 10.50
CA LYS A 419 29.64 -6.41 11.66
C LYS A 419 28.63 -6.47 12.80
N LYS A 420 27.69 -5.51 12.87
CA LYS A 420 26.60 -5.51 13.86
C LYS A 420 25.44 -6.43 13.49
N ARG A 421 25.52 -7.12 12.35
CA ARG A 421 24.48 -8.03 11.88
C ARG A 421 25.08 -9.38 11.50
N ARG A 422 24.46 -10.47 11.98
CA ARG A 422 24.78 -11.85 11.56
C ARG A 422 23.61 -12.46 10.82
N ILE A 423 23.85 -12.95 9.60
CA ILE A 423 22.85 -13.66 8.81
C ILE A 423 23.22 -15.14 8.79
N VAL A 424 22.31 -15.98 9.28
CA VAL A 424 22.53 -17.42 9.38
C VAL A 424 21.45 -18.16 8.60
N ILE A 425 21.84 -19.13 7.77
CA ILE A 425 20.91 -19.97 7.00
C ILE A 425 20.97 -21.41 7.50
N GLY A 426 19.83 -21.91 8.00
CA GLY A 426 19.67 -23.32 8.36
C GLY A 426 19.53 -24.19 7.12
N LYS A 427 20.60 -24.89 6.72
CA LYS A 427 20.63 -25.71 5.50
C LYS A 427 20.02 -27.11 5.65
N ASP A 428 19.76 -27.57 6.86
CA ASP A 428 19.13 -28.87 7.18
C ASP A 428 17.65 -28.78 7.51
N VAL A 429 17.03 -27.61 7.26
CA VAL A 429 15.60 -27.34 7.45
C VAL A 429 14.95 -27.02 6.12
N SER A 430 13.70 -27.44 5.91
CA SER A 430 12.93 -27.10 4.73
C SER A 430 11.45 -26.88 5.08
N SER A 431 10.87 -25.82 4.55
CA SER A 431 9.44 -25.51 4.68
C SER A 431 8.60 -26.05 3.52
N ARG A 432 9.21 -26.77 2.57
CA ARG A 432 8.49 -27.35 1.40
C ARG A 432 7.34 -28.21 1.86
N TYR A 433 6.21 -28.09 1.17
CA TYR A 433 4.98 -28.82 1.54
C TYR A 433 5.22 -30.34 1.66
N THR A 434 5.99 -30.91 0.74
CA THR A 434 6.32 -32.36 0.70
C THR A 434 7.21 -32.82 1.85
N ARG A 435 7.86 -31.90 2.58
CA ARG A 435 8.72 -32.20 3.74
C ARG A 435 8.09 -31.82 5.08
N ARG A 436 6.87 -31.29 5.09
CA ARG A 436 6.16 -30.90 6.32
C ARG A 436 5.76 -32.12 7.14
N ASN A 437 6.40 -32.29 8.28
CA ASN A 437 6.13 -33.34 9.26
C ASN A 437 6.66 -32.92 10.64
N ALA A 438 6.30 -33.63 11.67
CA ALA A 438 6.73 -33.36 13.04
C ALA A 438 8.27 -33.27 13.20
N GLY A 439 9.02 -34.05 12.43
CA GLY A 439 10.48 -34.02 12.44
C GLY A 439 11.05 -32.68 11.95
N GLU A 440 10.51 -32.12 10.86
CA GLU A 440 10.90 -30.80 10.34
C GLU A 440 10.45 -29.67 11.30
N TYR A 441 9.23 -29.74 11.86
CA TYR A 441 8.77 -28.75 12.84
C TYR A 441 9.66 -28.74 14.10
N ARG A 442 10.09 -29.90 14.60
CA ARG A 442 11.03 -30.02 15.74
C ARG A 442 12.41 -29.44 15.42
N LYS A 443 12.89 -29.53 14.16
CA LYS A 443 14.13 -28.85 13.77
C LYS A 443 13.99 -27.34 13.88
N VAL A 444 12.88 -26.78 13.35
CA VAL A 444 12.57 -25.35 13.48
C VAL A 444 12.53 -24.95 14.95
N CYS A 445 11.81 -25.69 15.80
CA CYS A 445 11.73 -25.45 17.24
C CYS A 445 13.12 -25.42 17.90
N ARG A 446 14.03 -26.35 17.50
CA ARG A 446 15.39 -26.39 18.02
C ARG A 446 16.18 -25.13 17.65
N TYR A 447 16.15 -24.68 16.39
CA TYR A 447 16.81 -23.45 15.98
C TYR A 447 16.29 -22.24 16.76
N ILE A 448 14.97 -22.13 16.99
CA ILE A 448 14.36 -21.06 17.79
C ILE A 448 14.90 -21.11 19.22
N ALA A 449 14.82 -22.26 19.88
CA ALA A 449 15.27 -22.43 21.27
C ALA A 449 16.78 -22.19 21.44
N GLU A 450 17.59 -22.69 20.53
CA GLU A 450 19.05 -22.48 20.55
C GLU A 450 19.44 -21.01 20.35
N THR A 451 18.67 -20.26 19.57
CA THR A 451 18.87 -18.81 19.41
C THR A 451 18.70 -18.09 20.74
N VAL A 452 17.60 -18.35 21.43
CA VAL A 452 17.27 -17.73 22.72
C VAL A 452 18.25 -18.18 23.82
N GLN A 453 18.68 -19.44 23.80
CA GLN A 453 19.66 -19.99 24.77
C GLN A 453 21.04 -19.36 24.62
N VAL A 454 21.47 -19.06 23.40
CA VAL A 454 22.79 -18.45 23.16
C VAL A 454 22.80 -16.99 23.62
N HIS A 455 21.72 -16.26 23.33
CA HIS A 455 21.61 -14.86 23.75
C HIS A 455 20.16 -14.55 24.11
N PRO A 456 19.81 -14.49 25.41
CA PRO A 456 18.50 -14.11 25.86
C PRO A 456 18.11 -12.70 25.37
N GLY A 457 16.85 -12.52 24.94
CA GLY A 457 16.38 -11.25 24.46
C GLY A 457 15.02 -11.35 23.73
N ARG A 458 14.76 -10.41 22.84
CA ARG A 458 13.47 -10.28 22.15
C ARG A 458 13.61 -10.65 20.68
N TYR A 459 12.81 -11.61 20.24
CA TYR A 459 12.88 -12.19 18.90
C TYR A 459 11.50 -12.27 18.26
N LEU A 460 11.41 -11.95 16.97
CA LEU A 460 10.24 -12.23 16.14
C LEU A 460 10.50 -13.45 15.28
N VAL A 461 9.57 -14.38 15.26
CA VAL A 461 9.63 -15.58 14.42
C VAL A 461 8.51 -15.49 13.39
N PHE A 462 8.88 -15.45 12.12
CA PHE A 462 7.94 -15.31 11.01
C PHE A 462 7.71 -16.65 10.30
N PHE A 463 6.46 -17.05 10.22
CA PHE A 463 6.03 -18.30 9.59
C PHE A 463 5.33 -18.07 8.26
N PRO A 464 5.33 -19.04 7.32
CA PRO A 464 4.70 -18.88 6.00
C PRO A 464 3.17 -18.83 6.03
N SER A 465 2.54 -19.33 7.09
CA SER A 465 1.09 -19.33 7.27
C SER A 465 0.69 -19.61 8.72
N TYR A 466 -0.53 -19.27 9.10
CA TYR A 466 -1.09 -19.59 10.43
C TYR A 466 -1.11 -21.08 10.72
N GLY A 467 -1.44 -21.93 9.72
CA GLY A 467 -1.39 -23.38 9.90
C GLY A 467 0.00 -23.91 10.19
N TYR A 468 1.05 -23.35 9.55
CA TYR A 468 2.43 -23.72 9.84
C TYR A 468 2.88 -23.23 11.23
N LEU A 469 2.51 -21.98 11.57
CA LEU A 469 2.74 -21.39 12.89
C LEU A 469 2.17 -22.28 14.00
N GLN A 470 0.91 -22.69 13.85
CA GLN A 470 0.23 -23.54 14.84
C GLN A 470 0.95 -24.88 15.06
N GLN A 471 1.37 -25.53 13.98
CA GLN A 471 2.11 -26.79 14.06
C GLN A 471 3.47 -26.64 14.77
N VAL A 472 4.19 -25.54 14.51
CA VAL A 472 5.44 -25.26 15.21
C VAL A 472 5.19 -24.87 16.66
N LYS A 473 4.14 -24.07 16.95
CA LYS A 473 3.76 -23.70 18.32
C LYS A 473 3.52 -24.94 19.16
N GLU A 474 2.67 -25.86 18.73
CA GLU A 474 2.34 -27.10 19.45
C GLU A 474 3.59 -27.94 19.74
N ASN A 475 4.50 -28.09 18.76
CA ASN A 475 5.75 -28.82 18.98
C ASN A 475 6.69 -28.05 19.93
N TYR A 476 6.73 -26.71 19.85
CA TYR A 476 7.57 -25.87 20.71
C TYR A 476 7.13 -25.95 22.18
N GLU A 477 5.83 -25.85 22.44
CA GLU A 477 5.23 -25.97 23.78
C GLU A 477 5.50 -27.35 24.41
N GLN A 478 5.39 -28.42 23.61
CA GLN A 478 5.70 -29.77 24.07
C GLN A 478 7.17 -29.95 24.44
N MET A 479 8.09 -29.32 23.69
CA MET A 479 9.55 -29.50 23.87
C MET A 479 10.14 -28.57 24.93
N TYR A 480 9.67 -27.33 25.03
CA TYR A 480 10.33 -26.27 25.80
C TYR A 480 9.46 -25.61 26.87
N LYS A 481 8.14 -25.81 26.85
CA LYS A 481 7.17 -25.31 27.84
C LYS A 481 7.33 -23.82 28.14
N PRO A 482 7.27 -22.95 27.13
CA PRO A 482 7.34 -21.51 27.33
C PRO A 482 6.10 -21.03 28.10
N ASP A 483 6.21 -19.90 28.80
CA ASP A 483 5.05 -19.23 29.38
C ASP A 483 4.33 -18.44 28.26
N GLU A 484 3.10 -18.84 27.95
CA GLU A 484 2.31 -18.17 26.90
C GLU A 484 1.63 -16.92 27.47
N ILE A 485 1.96 -15.77 26.91
CA ILE A 485 1.30 -14.50 27.22
C ILE A 485 -0.01 -14.42 26.42
N ILE A 486 -1.12 -14.61 27.11
CA ILE A 486 -2.46 -14.43 26.54
C ILE A 486 -2.82 -12.94 26.63
N MET A 487 -3.10 -12.31 25.50
CA MET A 487 -3.57 -10.93 25.48
C MET A 487 -4.99 -10.84 26.00
N GLY A 488 -5.13 -10.52 27.28
CA GLY A 488 -6.42 -10.27 27.92
C GLY A 488 -6.88 -8.82 27.81
N ALA A 489 -8.18 -8.59 27.97
CA ALA A 489 -8.84 -7.28 27.85
C ALA A 489 -8.58 -6.33 29.04
N GLU A 490 -7.79 -6.67 30.03
CA GLU A 490 -7.54 -5.85 31.21
C GLU A 490 -6.12 -5.27 31.20
N GLY A 491 -6.06 -3.92 31.20
CA GLY A 491 -4.87 -3.11 31.04
C GLY A 491 -3.86 -3.20 32.19
N GLY A 492 -2.95 -4.15 32.09
CA GLY A 492 -1.73 -4.19 32.88
C GLY A 492 -0.55 -4.52 31.97
N THR A 493 0.61 -3.88 32.14
CA THR A 493 1.83 -4.24 31.41
C THR A 493 2.22 -5.66 31.81
N PRO A 494 2.16 -6.67 30.91
CA PRO A 494 2.52 -8.04 31.25
C PRO A 494 4.00 -8.09 31.65
N LYS A 495 4.31 -8.81 32.73
CA LYS A 495 5.70 -9.08 33.15
C LYS A 495 6.16 -10.39 32.53
N LEU A 496 7.43 -10.45 32.11
CA LEU A 496 8.06 -11.73 31.77
C LEU A 496 8.20 -12.56 33.06
N THR A 497 7.56 -13.72 33.09
CA THR A 497 7.46 -14.57 34.27
C THR A 497 8.36 -15.80 34.19
N ALA A 498 8.83 -16.16 33.00
CA ALA A 498 9.68 -17.32 32.73
C ALA A 498 10.95 -16.96 31.94
N GLU A 499 11.90 -17.89 31.88
CA GLU A 499 13.09 -17.74 31.03
C GLU A 499 12.74 -17.54 29.55
N GLN A 500 11.64 -18.18 29.09
CA GLN A 500 11.11 -18.04 27.75
C GLN A 500 9.62 -17.72 27.79
N ASN A 501 9.26 -16.60 27.22
CA ASN A 501 7.87 -16.16 27.10
C ASN A 501 7.46 -16.15 25.64
N LEU A 502 6.26 -16.61 25.33
CA LEU A 502 5.72 -16.72 23.98
C LEU A 502 4.47 -15.86 23.83
N ILE A 503 4.42 -15.03 22.79
CA ILE A 503 3.23 -14.34 22.33
C ILE A 503 2.95 -14.67 20.88
N VAL A 504 1.68 -14.81 20.51
CA VAL A 504 1.29 -15.30 19.18
C VAL A 504 0.37 -14.30 18.49
N GLN A 505 0.66 -14.02 17.22
CA GLN A 505 -0.21 -13.24 16.36
C GLN A 505 -1.48 -14.03 16.04
N LEU A 506 -2.66 -13.43 16.29
CA LEU A 506 -3.96 -13.99 15.91
C LEU A 506 -4.35 -13.59 14.48
N PRO A 507 -5.18 -14.38 13.77
CA PRO A 507 -5.67 -14.07 12.43
C PRO A 507 -6.42 -12.74 12.33
N SER A 508 -7.18 -12.39 13.35
CA SER A 508 -7.94 -11.14 13.46
C SER A 508 -7.57 -10.45 14.76
N MET A 509 -6.83 -9.35 14.67
CA MET A 509 -6.46 -8.54 15.84
C MET A 509 -7.04 -7.14 15.69
N LYS A 510 -7.69 -6.66 16.76
CA LYS A 510 -8.11 -5.27 16.88
C LYS A 510 -6.90 -4.36 17.04
N GLU A 511 -7.05 -3.06 16.79
CA GLU A 511 -5.94 -2.10 16.88
C GLU A 511 -5.29 -2.10 18.27
N GLN A 512 -6.09 -2.13 19.33
CA GLN A 512 -5.62 -2.21 20.71
C GLN A 512 -4.78 -3.47 20.99
N GLU A 513 -5.16 -4.61 20.41
CA GLU A 513 -4.41 -5.87 20.58
C GLU A 513 -3.04 -5.82 19.87
N LYS A 514 -2.97 -5.10 18.74
CA LYS A 514 -1.71 -4.85 18.03
C LYS A 514 -0.79 -3.94 18.84
N GLU A 515 -1.32 -2.86 19.38
CA GLU A 515 -0.58 -1.95 20.26
C GLU A 515 -0.07 -2.67 21.51
N ASN A 516 -0.91 -3.51 22.14
CA ASN A 516 -0.52 -4.32 23.28
C ASN A 516 0.60 -5.31 22.93
N PHE A 517 0.52 -5.95 21.76
CA PHE A 517 1.59 -6.84 21.26
C PHE A 517 2.92 -6.09 21.12
N LEU A 518 2.90 -4.91 20.52
CA LEU A 518 4.11 -4.10 20.30
C LEU A 518 4.66 -3.54 21.63
N SER A 519 3.81 -3.11 22.53
CA SER A 519 4.22 -2.58 23.84
C SER A 519 4.99 -3.60 24.67
N LEU A 520 4.73 -4.89 24.49
CA LEU A 520 5.49 -5.97 25.10
C LEU A 520 6.95 -6.01 24.66
N PHE A 521 7.22 -5.63 23.42
CA PHE A 521 8.60 -5.53 22.91
C PHE A 521 9.30 -4.24 23.35
N GLU A 522 8.57 -3.16 23.62
CA GLU A 522 9.14 -1.86 23.99
C GLU A 522 9.34 -1.71 25.51
N ASN A 523 8.39 -2.14 26.31
CA ASN A 523 8.27 -1.75 27.73
C ASN A 523 8.43 -2.90 28.72
N VAL A 524 8.96 -4.05 28.34
CA VAL A 524 8.98 -5.21 29.22
C VAL A 524 9.93 -5.05 30.40
N GLN A 525 9.40 -5.19 31.60
CA GLN A 525 10.15 -5.37 32.84
C GLN A 525 10.32 -6.87 33.13
N GLY A 526 11.55 -7.33 33.35
CA GLY A 526 11.85 -8.70 33.74
C GLY A 526 13.11 -9.26 33.06
N SER A 527 13.66 -10.32 33.64
CA SER A 527 14.82 -11.06 33.12
C SER A 527 14.31 -12.31 32.40
N GLY A 528 14.11 -12.23 31.11
CA GLY A 528 13.68 -13.40 30.33
C GLY A 528 13.65 -13.05 28.84
N SER A 529 13.50 -14.04 28.01
CA SER A 529 13.37 -13.85 26.56
C SER A 529 11.91 -13.79 26.15
N LEU A 530 11.62 -12.97 25.14
CA LEU A 530 10.32 -12.86 24.51
C LEU A 530 10.37 -13.34 23.06
N LEU A 531 9.55 -14.32 22.74
CA LEU A 531 9.33 -14.82 21.39
C LEU A 531 7.96 -14.35 20.87
N GLY A 532 7.95 -13.59 19.78
CA GLY A 532 6.73 -13.25 19.06
C GLY A 532 6.56 -14.14 17.83
N PHE A 533 5.58 -15.03 17.83
CA PHE A 533 5.26 -15.87 16.68
C PHE A 533 4.29 -15.12 15.75
N CYS A 534 4.73 -14.80 14.55
CA CYS A 534 4.03 -13.98 13.56
C CYS A 534 3.96 -14.68 12.19
N VAL A 535 3.10 -14.18 11.31
CA VAL A 535 3.00 -14.67 9.93
C VAL A 535 3.64 -13.67 8.96
N MET A 536 4.43 -14.17 8.00
CA MET A 536 5.03 -13.35 6.95
C MET A 536 3.97 -12.65 6.11
N GLY A 537 4.17 -11.35 5.84
CA GLY A 537 3.18 -10.52 5.14
C GLY A 537 1.97 -10.17 6.01
N GLY A 538 1.97 -10.53 7.29
CA GLY A 538 0.97 -10.08 8.29
C GLY A 538 1.32 -8.70 8.86
N ILE A 539 0.46 -8.25 9.78
CA ILE A 539 0.52 -6.90 10.39
C ILE A 539 1.84 -6.55 11.08
N PHE A 540 2.61 -7.55 11.54
CA PHE A 540 3.90 -7.36 12.20
C PHE A 540 5.10 -7.51 11.25
N SER A 541 4.88 -7.95 10.01
CA SER A 541 5.95 -7.97 8.98
C SER A 541 6.22 -6.59 8.41
N GLU A 542 5.25 -5.67 8.50
CA GLU A 542 5.30 -4.35 7.92
C GLU A 542 4.81 -3.28 8.90
N GLY A 543 5.41 -2.08 8.85
CA GLY A 543 4.89 -0.91 9.55
C GLY A 543 5.07 -0.88 11.07
N ILE A 544 5.88 -1.74 11.67
CA ILE A 544 6.27 -1.65 13.09
C ILE A 544 7.64 -0.99 13.23
N ASP A 545 7.82 -0.21 14.27
CA ASP A 545 9.07 0.54 14.55
C ASP A 545 9.60 0.18 15.95
N LEU A 546 10.14 -1.04 16.07
CA LEU A 546 10.86 -1.49 17.28
C LEU A 546 12.32 -1.09 17.18
N LYS A 547 12.85 -0.35 18.16
CA LYS A 547 14.19 0.21 18.15
C LYS A 547 15.07 -0.42 19.24
N ARG A 548 16.38 -0.44 18.99
CA ARG A 548 17.42 -0.87 19.94
C ARG A 548 17.16 -2.29 20.47
N GLU A 549 17.25 -2.45 21.78
CA GLU A 549 17.06 -3.75 22.46
C GLU A 549 15.61 -4.29 22.40
N SER A 550 14.67 -3.51 21.85
CA SER A 550 13.29 -3.97 21.68
C SER A 550 13.16 -5.15 20.69
N LEU A 551 14.14 -5.34 19.79
CA LEU A 551 14.20 -6.51 18.91
C LEU A 551 15.65 -6.77 18.49
N ILE A 552 16.22 -7.87 18.97
CA ILE A 552 17.62 -8.25 18.69
C ILE A 552 17.76 -9.36 17.66
N GLY A 553 16.65 -9.91 17.16
CA GLY A 553 16.73 -10.88 16.08
C GLY A 553 15.39 -11.25 15.46
N THR A 554 15.47 -11.68 14.21
CA THR A 554 14.34 -12.28 13.50
C THR A 554 14.70 -13.67 13.01
N ILE A 555 13.74 -14.59 13.12
CA ILE A 555 13.83 -15.96 12.61
C ILE A 555 12.76 -16.11 11.55
N ILE A 556 13.13 -16.38 10.32
CA ILE A 556 12.25 -16.45 9.16
C ILE A 556 12.18 -17.88 8.68
N VAL A 557 11.02 -18.49 8.82
CA VAL A 557 10.80 -19.89 8.46
C VAL A 557 10.22 -19.98 7.05
N GLY A 558 10.99 -20.52 6.12
CA GLY A 558 10.58 -20.65 4.73
C GLY A 558 10.80 -19.40 3.89
N THR A 559 10.61 -19.55 2.59
CA THR A 559 10.94 -18.54 1.58
C THR A 559 9.80 -17.55 1.28
N GLY A 560 8.79 -17.50 2.12
CA GLY A 560 7.69 -16.51 1.98
C GLY A 560 6.80 -16.68 0.75
N ILE A 561 7.01 -17.71 -0.09
CA ILE A 561 6.22 -17.89 -1.30
C ILE A 561 4.72 -17.94 -0.97
N PRO A 562 3.89 -17.24 -1.74
CA PRO A 562 2.44 -17.29 -1.57
C PRO A 562 1.90 -18.72 -1.71
N MET A 563 0.72 -18.94 -1.15
CA MET A 563 0.03 -20.22 -1.33
C MET A 563 -0.18 -20.50 -2.83
N ILE A 564 0.11 -21.74 -3.23
CA ILE A 564 -0.14 -22.20 -4.60
C ILE A 564 -1.64 -22.13 -4.88
N SER A 565 -2.02 -21.37 -5.89
CA SER A 565 -3.40 -21.25 -6.34
C SER A 565 -3.48 -21.32 -7.86
N LYS A 566 -4.65 -21.67 -8.37
CA LYS A 566 -4.87 -21.71 -9.81
C LYS A 566 -4.67 -20.34 -10.47
N GLU A 567 -5.11 -19.27 -9.82
CA GLU A 567 -4.90 -17.89 -10.31
C GLU A 567 -3.39 -17.52 -10.38
N ARG A 568 -2.61 -17.90 -9.38
CA ARG A 568 -1.15 -17.70 -9.45
C ARG A 568 -0.46 -18.56 -10.50
N ASN A 569 -1.01 -19.74 -10.79
CA ASN A 569 -0.53 -20.55 -11.90
C ASN A 569 -0.84 -19.87 -13.25
N LEU A 570 -2.01 -19.25 -13.42
CA LEU A 570 -2.29 -18.43 -14.62
C LEU A 570 -1.28 -17.31 -14.79
N LEU A 571 -0.91 -16.63 -13.70
CA LEU A 571 0.13 -15.60 -13.71
C LEU A 571 1.49 -16.19 -14.11
N ARG A 572 1.88 -17.35 -13.55
CA ARG A 572 3.10 -18.05 -13.94
C ARG A 572 3.09 -18.38 -15.43
N ASP A 573 2.03 -19.03 -15.89
CA ASP A 573 1.91 -19.53 -17.27
C ASP A 573 1.94 -18.37 -18.28
N TYR A 574 1.33 -17.23 -17.94
CA TYR A 574 1.41 -16.00 -18.74
C TYR A 574 2.88 -15.51 -18.90
N PHE A 575 3.62 -15.39 -17.81
CA PHE A 575 5.01 -14.92 -17.89
C PHE A 575 5.95 -15.94 -18.52
N ASP A 576 5.71 -17.24 -18.35
CA ASP A 576 6.42 -18.30 -19.09
C ASP A 576 6.16 -18.15 -20.61
N GLY A 577 4.92 -17.88 -21.01
CA GLY A 577 4.54 -17.59 -22.40
C GLY A 577 5.21 -16.32 -22.96
N CYS A 578 5.53 -15.33 -22.12
CA CYS A 578 6.30 -14.13 -22.47
C CYS A 578 7.82 -14.38 -22.49
N GLY A 579 8.30 -15.63 -22.33
CA GLY A 579 9.72 -15.97 -22.30
C GLY A 579 10.47 -15.53 -21.02
N LYS A 580 9.73 -15.31 -19.91
CA LYS A 580 10.28 -14.95 -18.60
C LYS A 580 10.21 -16.15 -17.66
N ASP A 581 10.88 -16.08 -16.51
CA ASP A 581 10.74 -17.07 -15.45
C ASP A 581 9.40 -16.81 -14.70
N GLY A 582 8.31 -17.40 -15.19
CA GLY A 582 6.96 -17.22 -14.63
C GLY A 582 6.87 -17.67 -13.18
N TYR A 583 7.64 -18.70 -12.77
CA TYR A 583 7.68 -19.13 -11.37
C TYR A 583 8.32 -18.05 -10.48
N ALA A 584 9.37 -17.38 -10.95
CA ALA A 584 9.97 -16.28 -10.23
C ALA A 584 8.99 -15.11 -10.07
N TYR A 585 8.27 -14.73 -11.14
CA TYR A 585 7.29 -13.62 -11.14
C TYR A 585 6.08 -13.90 -10.24
N ALA A 586 5.55 -15.12 -10.28
CA ALA A 586 4.35 -15.49 -9.52
C ALA A 586 4.61 -15.80 -8.05
N TYR A 587 5.79 -16.34 -7.72
CA TYR A 587 6.05 -16.93 -6.40
C TYR A 587 7.32 -16.43 -5.73
N VAL A 588 8.49 -16.42 -6.43
CA VAL A 588 9.78 -16.16 -5.77
C VAL A 588 9.92 -14.69 -5.41
N TYR A 589 9.67 -13.77 -6.34
CA TYR A 589 9.82 -12.33 -6.10
C TYR A 589 8.87 -11.82 -5.02
N PRO A 590 7.55 -12.12 -5.06
CA PRO A 590 6.64 -11.76 -3.97
C PRO A 590 7.01 -12.42 -2.63
N GLY A 591 7.50 -13.66 -2.67
CA GLY A 591 7.95 -14.36 -1.46
C GLY A 591 9.17 -13.70 -0.84
N MET A 592 10.18 -13.41 -1.65
CA MET A 592 11.42 -12.81 -1.16
C MET A 592 11.20 -11.39 -0.62
N ASN A 593 10.27 -10.63 -1.20
CA ASN A 593 9.86 -9.34 -0.64
C ASN A 593 9.40 -9.46 0.82
N LYS A 594 8.56 -10.44 1.14
CA LYS A 594 8.09 -10.68 2.51
C LYS A 594 9.24 -11.07 3.45
N VAL A 595 10.18 -11.89 2.96
CA VAL A 595 11.39 -12.28 3.71
C VAL A 595 12.24 -11.05 4.02
N LEU A 596 12.51 -10.21 3.01
CA LEU A 596 13.32 -9.01 3.20
C LEU A 596 12.66 -7.98 4.11
N GLN A 597 11.34 -7.83 4.04
CA GLN A 597 10.57 -6.98 4.95
C GLN A 597 10.70 -7.45 6.41
N SER A 598 10.53 -8.77 6.63
CA SER A 598 10.67 -9.37 7.96
C SER A 598 12.10 -9.26 8.50
N ALA A 599 13.11 -9.47 7.65
CA ALA A 599 14.52 -9.32 8.00
C ALA A 599 14.89 -7.86 8.33
N GLY A 600 14.30 -6.90 7.62
CA GLY A 600 14.54 -5.46 7.82
C GLY A 600 14.02 -4.89 9.14
N ARG A 601 13.48 -5.72 10.04
CA ARG A 601 13.00 -5.28 11.37
C ARG A 601 14.11 -5.16 12.40
N VAL A 602 15.23 -5.87 12.24
CA VAL A 602 16.29 -5.98 13.25
C VAL A 602 17.20 -4.74 13.28
N ILE A 603 17.62 -4.25 12.12
CA ILE A 603 18.58 -3.13 12.04
C ILE A 603 17.87 -1.91 11.45
N ARG A 604 17.72 -0.85 12.26
CA ARG A 604 17.06 0.41 11.90
C ARG A 604 17.86 1.66 12.20
N THR A 605 18.75 1.56 13.19
CA THR A 605 19.67 2.62 13.60
C THR A 605 21.12 2.14 13.50
N GLU A 606 22.07 3.06 13.58
CA GLU A 606 23.50 2.72 13.59
C GLU A 606 23.94 2.03 14.89
N GLU A 607 23.12 2.11 15.93
CA GLU A 607 23.36 1.50 17.23
C GLU A 607 22.81 0.06 17.30
N ASP A 608 21.85 -0.29 16.41
CA ASP A 608 21.23 -1.61 16.46
C ASP A 608 22.20 -2.73 16.11
N CYS A 609 22.11 -3.82 16.83
CA CYS A 609 22.79 -5.06 16.53
C CYS A 609 21.86 -6.25 16.64
N GLY A 610 22.12 -7.30 15.85
CA GLY A 610 21.27 -8.48 15.93
C GLY A 610 21.47 -9.53 14.85
N VAL A 611 20.62 -10.56 14.93
CA VAL A 611 20.73 -11.75 14.08
C VAL A 611 19.50 -11.89 13.17
N ILE A 612 19.75 -12.32 11.93
CA ILE A 612 18.73 -12.72 10.95
C ILE A 612 18.95 -14.21 10.66
N ILE A 613 17.97 -15.03 10.99
CA ILE A 613 18.04 -16.46 10.82
C ILE A 613 17.03 -16.90 9.78
N LEU A 614 17.49 -17.47 8.69
CA LEU A 614 16.69 -17.95 7.58
C LEU A 614 16.62 -19.47 7.62
N LEU A 615 15.46 -20.03 7.89
CA LEU A 615 15.26 -21.46 8.05
C LEU A 615 14.59 -22.07 6.82
N ASP A 616 15.38 -22.25 5.75
CA ASP A 616 15.03 -23.03 4.56
C ASP A 616 16.27 -23.26 3.68
N ASP A 617 16.43 -24.48 3.20
CA ASP A 617 17.55 -24.90 2.33
C ASP A 617 17.60 -24.16 0.98
N ARG A 618 16.45 -23.67 0.50
CA ARG A 618 16.35 -22.93 -0.77
C ARG A 618 17.11 -21.61 -0.77
N PHE A 619 17.30 -20.99 0.36
CA PHE A 619 18.06 -19.74 0.44
C PHE A 619 19.50 -19.87 -0.05
N LEU A 620 20.08 -21.07 -0.03
CA LEU A 620 21.43 -21.36 -0.53
C LEU A 620 21.44 -21.73 -2.04
N THR A 621 20.38 -21.51 -2.75
CA THR A 621 20.34 -21.74 -4.20
C THR A 621 20.61 -20.46 -4.99
N PRO A 622 21.28 -20.54 -6.16
CA PRO A 622 21.62 -19.35 -6.96
C PRO A 622 20.41 -18.45 -7.31
N GLY A 623 19.21 -19.06 -7.41
CA GLY A 623 17.96 -18.30 -7.68
C GLY A 623 17.57 -17.35 -6.55
N TYR A 624 17.81 -17.73 -5.29
CA TYR A 624 17.54 -16.88 -4.13
C TYR A 624 18.72 -15.99 -3.77
N GLU A 625 19.95 -16.44 -3.90
CA GLU A 625 21.15 -15.64 -3.63
C GLU A 625 21.22 -14.35 -4.45
N LYS A 626 20.76 -14.38 -5.70
CA LYS A 626 20.66 -13.20 -6.59
C LYS A 626 19.69 -12.13 -6.07
N LEU A 627 18.80 -12.51 -5.16
CA LEU A 627 17.78 -11.63 -4.58
C LEU A 627 18.22 -11.05 -3.23
N TYR A 628 19.42 -11.34 -2.77
CA TYR A 628 19.93 -10.76 -1.54
C TYR A 628 20.27 -9.28 -1.73
N PRO A 629 19.92 -8.44 -0.75
CA PRO A 629 20.39 -7.07 -0.72
C PRO A 629 21.94 -7.03 -0.75
N ARG A 630 22.50 -6.03 -1.39
CA ARG A 630 23.96 -5.88 -1.50
C ARG A 630 24.68 -5.80 -0.16
N GLU A 631 23.98 -5.36 0.88
CA GLU A 631 24.48 -5.33 2.25
C GLU A 631 24.52 -6.70 2.93
N TRP A 632 23.96 -7.77 2.34
CA TRP A 632 24.04 -9.14 2.84
C TRP A 632 25.33 -9.82 2.34
N ASN A 633 26.47 -9.19 2.59
CA ASN A 633 27.77 -9.63 2.06
C ASN A 633 28.26 -10.94 2.68
N GLU A 634 27.89 -11.18 3.94
CA GLU A 634 28.32 -12.35 4.71
C GLU A 634 27.10 -13.13 5.19
N VAL A 635 26.94 -14.33 4.66
CA VAL A 635 25.89 -15.26 5.01
C VAL A 635 26.52 -16.56 5.50
N TYR A 636 26.08 -17.07 6.64
CA TYR A 636 26.67 -18.22 7.32
C TYR A 636 25.74 -19.44 7.21
N PRO A 637 26.06 -20.44 6.35
CA PRO A 637 25.31 -21.68 6.30
C PRO A 637 25.56 -22.48 7.60
N ALA A 638 24.46 -22.92 8.23
CA ALA A 638 24.50 -23.62 9.49
C ALA A 638 23.72 -24.95 9.44
N THR A 639 24.12 -25.86 10.30
CA THR A 639 23.37 -27.06 10.68
C THR A 639 23.19 -27.06 12.19
N LYS A 640 22.36 -27.95 12.71
CA LYS A 640 22.19 -28.16 14.16
C LYS A 640 23.50 -28.33 14.94
N HIS A 641 24.61 -28.68 14.28
CA HIS A 641 25.89 -28.97 14.95
C HIS A 641 26.79 -27.74 15.16
N ASN A 642 26.69 -26.73 14.26
CA ASN A 642 27.56 -25.55 14.32
C ASN A 642 26.77 -24.23 14.56
N PHE A 643 25.46 -24.29 14.57
CA PHE A 643 24.59 -23.08 14.69
C PHE A 643 24.88 -22.31 15.98
N LYS A 644 24.91 -22.98 17.13
CA LYS A 644 25.18 -22.32 18.42
C LYS A 644 26.55 -21.61 18.43
N ASN A 645 27.57 -22.23 17.85
CA ASN A 645 28.89 -21.63 17.80
C ASN A 645 28.92 -20.35 16.95
N ILE A 646 28.26 -20.38 15.78
CA ILE A 646 28.15 -19.19 14.90
C ILE A 646 27.51 -18.03 15.61
N LEU A 647 26.44 -18.27 16.37
CA LEU A 647 25.76 -17.24 17.13
C LEU A 647 26.58 -16.76 18.35
N ALA A 648 27.17 -17.68 19.09
CA ALA A 648 27.99 -17.37 20.26
C ALA A 648 29.23 -16.53 19.89
N ASP A 649 29.87 -16.84 18.78
CA ASP A 649 31.02 -16.08 18.26
C ASP A 649 30.58 -14.63 17.86
N PHE A 650 29.41 -14.49 17.28
CA PHE A 650 28.89 -13.15 16.94
C PHE A 650 28.67 -12.30 18.17
N TRP A 651 27.92 -12.79 19.16
CA TRP A 651 27.60 -12.02 20.36
C TRP A 651 28.85 -11.74 21.22
N LYS A 652 29.80 -12.68 21.28
CA LYS A 652 31.07 -12.47 21.99
C LYS A 652 31.91 -11.35 21.38
N ASN A 653 31.94 -11.27 20.05
CA ASN A 653 32.73 -10.25 19.34
C ASN A 653 32.10 -8.87 19.34
N LEU A 654 30.81 -8.74 19.68
CA LEU A 654 30.14 -7.43 19.87
C LEU A 654 30.39 -6.82 21.25
N VAL A 655 30.75 -7.64 22.25
CA VAL A 655 31.02 -7.16 23.62
C VAL A 655 32.47 -6.68 23.77
N GLN A 656 33.33 -6.99 22.82
CA GLN A 656 34.72 -6.47 22.71
C GLN A 656 34.74 -5.21 21.83
#